data_87d66b55eb1c338b92adc688dbcd8b46
#
_entry.id   87d66b55eb1c338b92adc688dbcd8b46
#
_cell.length_a   1.000
_cell.length_b   1.000
_cell.length_c   1.000
_cell.angle_alpha   90.00
_cell.angle_beta   90.00
_cell.angle_gamma   90.00
#
_symmetry.space_group_name_H-M   'P 1'
#
loop_
_entity.id
_entity.type
_entity.pdbx_description
1 polymer ?
#
loop_
_entity_poly.entity_id
_entity_poly.type
_entity_poly.pdbx_seq_one_letter_code
_entity_poly.pdbx_strand_id
1 'polypeptide(L)'
;MVETPLIELKNIYKSYGGKDGAPIHTVLHGIDLSIYTGEFVAIVGASGSGKSTLMNILGCLDKSSSGEYLFAGKDISNFNADELAYLRREAFGFVFQGYHLIPTLDTNHNIQVPSIYKGTDFEDRENRTNELLNRLGLETKKDYYPNQLSGGQQQRVSIARALMNGGYIILADEPTGALDSKSGIEVMKLLKELATIGHTIILITHDLEVASQAQRVVRISDGLIIEDSKNSTYKEINSKNSFENIDFIGQMKIGIKQDSSIIEDISEAFSTAWKTLWVNRFRTLLTLLGIIIGVSAVIVLMGVGLATSEKALKQMEVFGGVNRVSIWPKHDDITKYMGTLNSKDIEIIEQLDNIELITPTQGTDVAVKYGNQSIGAFILMTNELGLKIFNWEIENGEFFTKEDEENLERVAVLGKVIKDKLFENESSIGKYILIENIPFRVIGELSDMSVYSGDKDDDQMVVLPFTVGATQLLNTLDSEAIQTYLQDYNIAEETVENMTNTLKNSRDTDDFRIYNNPSRIQAQKQANQDQSIMIALIGGISLVVGGIGIMNIMLMAVKERTKEIGIRMATGARQSDIKRQFLTEAILVSFIGGIAGVIVAILIGSILIYFNIELIFSIKAILIAFSSAVITGLIFGYIPASKASKLDPVVALNGE
;
A
#
# COMPACT_ATOMS: atom_id res chain seq x y z
N MET A 1 -53.51 33.20 -7.97
CA MET A 1 -52.06 33.19 -7.73
C MET A 1 -51.44 32.88 -9.08
N VAL A 2 -50.44 33.63 -9.50
CA VAL A 2 -49.67 33.28 -10.73
C VAL A 2 -48.90 32.03 -10.36
N GLU A 3 -49.17 30.91 -11.03
CA GLU A 3 -48.50 29.64 -10.81
C GLU A 3 -47.03 29.79 -11.17
N THR A 4 -46.08 29.58 -10.24
CA THR A 4 -44.67 29.71 -10.53
C THR A 4 -44.20 28.48 -11.31
N PRO A 5 -43.51 28.68 -12.47
CA PRO A 5 -43.01 27.55 -13.23
C PRO A 5 -42.04 26.68 -12.41
N LEU A 6 -42.11 25.37 -12.60
CA LEU A 6 -41.12 24.44 -12.01
C LEU A 6 -39.75 24.59 -12.67
N ILE A 7 -39.74 24.73 -13.99
CA ILE A 7 -38.55 25.02 -14.80
C ILE A 7 -38.83 26.28 -15.63
N GLU A 8 -37.92 27.25 -15.57
CA GLU A 8 -37.99 28.45 -16.40
C GLU A 8 -36.62 28.76 -17.02
N LEU A 9 -36.54 28.72 -18.31
CA LEU A 9 -35.38 29.09 -19.09
C LEU A 9 -35.62 30.48 -19.67
N LYS A 10 -34.63 31.42 -19.49
CA LYS A 10 -34.69 32.77 -20.00
C LYS A 10 -33.47 33.06 -20.85
N ASN A 11 -33.71 33.27 -22.15
CA ASN A 11 -32.69 33.66 -23.13
C ASN A 11 -31.46 32.74 -23.13
N ILE A 12 -31.69 31.42 -23.14
CA ILE A 12 -30.63 30.38 -23.03
C ILE A 12 -29.92 30.24 -24.37
N TYR A 13 -28.58 30.48 -24.33
CA TYR A 13 -27.67 30.14 -25.41
C TYR A 13 -26.78 28.97 -25.03
N LYS A 14 -26.44 28.16 -26.03
CA LYS A 14 -25.42 27.11 -25.88
C LYS A 14 -24.52 27.08 -27.09
N SER A 15 -23.21 27.23 -26.84
CA SER A 15 -22.16 27.13 -27.83
C SER A 15 -21.13 26.10 -27.44
N TYR A 16 -20.60 25.38 -28.40
CA TYR A 16 -19.48 24.42 -28.25
C TYR A 16 -18.28 24.91 -29.06
N GLY A 17 -17.07 24.49 -28.69
CA GLY A 17 -15.83 24.92 -29.34
C GLY A 17 -15.15 26.09 -28.63
N GLY A 18 -14.28 26.82 -29.35
CA GLY A 18 -13.51 27.95 -28.81
C GLY A 18 -12.30 27.59 -27.95
N LYS A 19 -12.12 26.33 -27.57
CA LYS A 19 -10.89 25.85 -26.96
C LYS A 19 -9.88 25.46 -28.02
N ASP A 20 -8.63 25.78 -27.82
CA ASP A 20 -7.50 25.46 -28.73
C ASP A 20 -7.66 25.95 -30.18
N GLY A 21 -8.39 27.07 -30.39
CA GLY A 21 -8.60 27.66 -31.72
C GLY A 21 -9.69 26.97 -32.56
N ALA A 22 -10.46 26.04 -32.01
CA ALA A 22 -11.59 25.41 -32.68
C ALA A 22 -12.71 26.46 -32.93
N PRO A 23 -13.43 26.42 -34.08
CA PRO A 23 -14.52 27.34 -34.34
C PRO A 23 -15.64 27.19 -33.32
N ILE A 24 -16.23 28.30 -32.89
CA ILE A 24 -17.39 28.32 -32.02
C ILE A 24 -18.63 27.98 -32.85
N HIS A 25 -19.36 26.95 -32.42
CA HIS A 25 -20.64 26.57 -33.00
C HIS A 25 -21.75 26.75 -31.98
N THR A 26 -22.66 27.69 -32.25
CA THR A 26 -23.84 27.90 -31.38
C THR A 26 -24.97 26.97 -31.82
N VAL A 27 -25.51 26.22 -30.85
CA VAL A 27 -26.55 25.22 -31.07
C VAL A 27 -27.91 25.69 -30.57
N LEU A 28 -27.96 26.49 -29.50
CA LEU A 28 -29.19 27.10 -29.00
C LEU A 28 -29.05 28.63 -29.06
N HIS A 29 -30.10 29.28 -29.52
CA HIS A 29 -30.12 30.69 -29.89
C HIS A 29 -31.18 31.48 -29.12
N GLY A 30 -31.07 31.61 -27.79
CA GLY A 30 -31.98 32.38 -26.96
C GLY A 30 -33.32 31.66 -26.73
N ILE A 31 -33.26 30.50 -26.08
CA ILE A 31 -34.44 29.70 -25.73
C ILE A 31 -35.13 30.29 -24.50
N ASP A 32 -36.42 30.60 -24.65
CA ASP A 32 -37.36 30.93 -23.56
C ASP A 32 -38.37 29.77 -23.43
N LEU A 33 -38.45 29.14 -22.25
CA LEU A 33 -39.32 28.00 -22.03
C LEU A 33 -39.73 27.89 -20.53
N SER A 34 -41.02 27.82 -20.26
CA SER A 34 -41.52 27.60 -18.91
C SER A 34 -42.29 26.26 -18.86
N ILE A 35 -41.99 25.42 -17.88
CA ILE A 35 -42.64 24.12 -17.66
C ILE A 35 -43.22 24.10 -16.23
N TYR A 36 -44.44 23.68 -16.10
CA TYR A 36 -45.19 23.69 -14.83
C TYR A 36 -45.23 22.28 -14.19
N THR A 37 -45.46 22.24 -12.89
CA THR A 37 -45.56 20.97 -12.15
C THR A 37 -46.71 20.10 -12.68
N GLY A 38 -46.44 18.80 -12.91
CA GLY A 38 -47.39 17.85 -13.44
C GLY A 38 -47.71 17.99 -14.93
N GLU A 39 -47.04 18.87 -15.67
CA GLU A 39 -47.22 19.07 -17.10
C GLU A 39 -46.57 17.93 -17.91
N PHE A 40 -47.26 17.46 -18.96
CA PHE A 40 -46.69 16.52 -19.92
C PHE A 40 -46.38 17.27 -21.21
N VAL A 41 -45.13 17.61 -21.44
CA VAL A 41 -44.62 18.40 -22.56
C VAL A 41 -43.83 17.51 -23.53
N ALA A 42 -44.13 17.61 -24.82
CA ALA A 42 -43.30 17.02 -25.88
C ALA A 42 -42.48 18.11 -26.60
N ILE A 43 -41.16 17.89 -26.70
CA ILE A 43 -40.27 18.73 -27.48
C ILE A 43 -39.97 18.00 -28.81
N VAL A 44 -40.33 18.59 -29.94
CA VAL A 44 -40.23 17.98 -31.26
C VAL A 44 -39.35 18.83 -32.19
N GLY A 45 -38.70 18.19 -33.15
CA GLY A 45 -37.89 18.85 -34.18
C GLY A 45 -37.05 17.86 -34.98
N ALA A 46 -36.49 18.32 -36.09
CA ALA A 46 -35.62 17.51 -36.92
C ALA A 46 -34.31 17.07 -36.21
N SER A 47 -33.60 16.09 -36.73
CA SER A 47 -32.28 15.73 -36.23
C SER A 47 -31.34 16.96 -36.37
N GLY A 48 -30.54 17.23 -35.34
CA GLY A 48 -29.63 18.39 -35.31
C GLY A 48 -30.28 19.73 -34.90
N SER A 49 -31.59 19.80 -34.63
CA SER A 49 -32.29 21.03 -34.24
C SER A 49 -31.96 21.57 -32.83
N GLY A 50 -31.15 20.87 -32.05
CA GLY A 50 -30.77 21.28 -30.69
C GLY A 50 -31.55 20.60 -29.56
N LYS A 51 -32.47 19.62 -29.85
CA LYS A 51 -33.29 18.94 -28.85
C LYS A 51 -32.51 18.27 -27.72
N SER A 52 -31.52 17.44 -28.04
CA SER A 52 -30.72 16.75 -27.06
C SER A 52 -29.85 17.70 -26.23
N THR A 53 -29.38 18.80 -26.85
CA THR A 53 -28.68 19.88 -26.14
C THR A 53 -29.59 20.57 -25.14
N LEU A 54 -30.84 20.87 -25.54
CA LEU A 54 -31.83 21.46 -24.65
C LEU A 54 -32.18 20.51 -23.51
N MET A 55 -32.36 19.21 -23.80
CA MET A 55 -32.60 18.19 -22.75
C MET A 55 -31.46 18.11 -21.74
N ASN A 56 -30.22 18.14 -22.21
CA ASN A 56 -29.06 18.07 -21.32
C ASN A 56 -28.99 19.28 -20.39
N ILE A 57 -29.41 20.48 -20.85
CA ILE A 57 -29.52 21.68 -20.02
C ILE A 57 -30.69 21.53 -19.04
N LEU A 58 -31.88 21.15 -19.52
CA LEU A 58 -33.06 20.95 -18.68
C LEU A 58 -32.80 19.92 -17.56
N GLY A 59 -32.09 18.84 -17.87
CA GLY A 59 -31.72 17.78 -16.93
C GLY A 59 -30.47 18.06 -16.10
N CYS A 60 -29.92 19.27 -16.16
CA CYS A 60 -28.70 19.61 -15.42
C CYS A 60 -27.48 18.72 -15.75
N LEU A 61 -27.44 18.08 -16.94
CA LEU A 61 -26.30 17.31 -17.45
C LEU A 61 -25.23 18.22 -18.07
N ASP A 62 -25.68 19.34 -18.67
CA ASP A 62 -24.83 20.37 -19.25
C ASP A 62 -25.29 21.75 -18.76
N LYS A 63 -24.42 22.76 -18.92
CA LYS A 63 -24.71 24.14 -18.56
C LYS A 63 -24.93 24.98 -19.82
N SER A 64 -25.83 25.99 -19.73
CA SER A 64 -25.92 27.03 -20.75
C SER A 64 -24.62 27.82 -20.84
N SER A 65 -24.35 28.37 -22.04
CA SER A 65 -23.25 29.32 -22.22
C SER A 65 -23.59 30.72 -21.72
N SER A 66 -24.88 31.10 -21.81
CA SER A 66 -25.46 32.34 -21.24
C SER A 66 -26.97 32.18 -21.08
N GLY A 67 -27.61 33.13 -20.40
CA GLY A 67 -29.02 33.11 -20.01
C GLY A 67 -29.22 32.64 -18.56
N GLU A 68 -30.46 32.65 -18.11
CA GLU A 68 -30.85 32.26 -16.74
C GLU A 68 -31.64 30.96 -16.74
N TYR A 69 -31.28 30.02 -15.88
CA TYR A 69 -32.05 28.82 -15.62
C TYR A 69 -32.58 28.85 -14.19
N LEU A 70 -33.89 29.02 -14.05
CA LEU A 70 -34.59 29.03 -12.77
C LEU A 70 -35.27 27.67 -12.57
N PHE A 71 -34.97 27.05 -11.44
CA PHE A 71 -35.59 25.81 -10.96
C PHE A 71 -36.39 26.09 -9.69
N ALA A 72 -37.70 25.85 -9.73
CA ALA A 72 -38.64 26.21 -8.65
C ALA A 72 -38.44 27.67 -8.18
N GLY A 73 -38.25 28.61 -9.13
CA GLY A 73 -38.06 30.03 -8.90
C GLY A 73 -36.68 30.44 -8.41
N LYS A 74 -35.72 29.53 -8.28
CA LYS A 74 -34.33 29.82 -7.83
C LYS A 74 -33.36 29.63 -9.00
N ASP A 75 -32.46 30.60 -9.17
CA ASP A 75 -31.43 30.54 -10.25
C ASP A 75 -30.38 29.48 -9.93
N ILE A 76 -30.21 28.52 -10.84
CA ILE A 76 -29.23 27.43 -10.76
C ILE A 76 -28.11 27.55 -11.80
N SER A 77 -28.07 28.62 -12.59
CA SER A 77 -27.08 28.84 -13.68
C SER A 77 -25.63 28.72 -13.19
N ASN A 78 -25.37 29.14 -11.94
CA ASN A 78 -24.04 29.16 -11.33
C ASN A 78 -23.73 27.95 -10.43
N PHE A 79 -24.62 26.96 -10.37
CA PHE A 79 -24.40 25.78 -9.54
C PHE A 79 -23.14 25.01 -9.98
N ASN A 80 -22.40 24.50 -9.01
CA ASN A 80 -21.25 23.65 -9.28
C ASN A 80 -21.70 22.22 -9.69
N ALA A 81 -20.72 21.37 -10.06
CA ALA A 81 -21.01 20.01 -10.54
C ALA A 81 -21.72 19.12 -9.50
N ASP A 82 -21.40 19.27 -8.22
CA ASP A 82 -21.97 18.47 -7.13
C ASP A 82 -23.39 18.97 -6.78
N GLU A 83 -23.65 20.27 -6.88
CA GLU A 83 -25.00 20.84 -6.73
C GLU A 83 -25.94 20.40 -7.85
N LEU A 84 -25.45 20.38 -9.11
CA LEU A 84 -26.20 19.85 -10.23
C LEU A 84 -26.42 18.31 -10.10
N ALA A 85 -25.43 17.58 -9.59
CA ALA A 85 -25.58 16.16 -9.30
C ALA A 85 -26.67 15.88 -8.25
N TYR A 86 -26.76 16.74 -7.22
CA TYR A 86 -27.83 16.67 -6.23
C TYR A 86 -29.21 16.82 -6.87
N LEU A 87 -29.40 17.83 -7.74
CA LEU A 87 -30.68 18.04 -8.44
C LEU A 87 -31.01 16.83 -9.33
N ARG A 88 -30.03 16.30 -10.08
CA ARG A 88 -30.24 15.10 -10.90
C ARG A 88 -30.71 13.91 -10.06
N ARG A 89 -30.14 13.74 -8.87
CA ARG A 89 -30.45 12.64 -7.97
C ARG A 89 -31.84 12.75 -7.31
N GLU A 90 -32.24 13.96 -6.89
CA GLU A 90 -33.44 14.16 -6.09
C GLU A 90 -34.67 14.53 -6.93
N ALA A 91 -34.50 15.28 -8.02
CA ALA A 91 -35.61 15.82 -8.80
C ALA A 91 -35.84 15.11 -10.14
N PHE A 92 -34.76 14.66 -10.79
CA PHE A 92 -34.82 14.17 -12.17
C PHE A 92 -34.77 12.64 -12.26
N GLY A 93 -35.53 12.08 -13.18
CA GLY A 93 -35.44 10.71 -13.66
C GLY A 93 -35.15 10.70 -15.16
N PHE A 94 -34.07 10.03 -15.59
CA PHE A 94 -33.66 9.98 -16.99
C PHE A 94 -34.06 8.67 -17.65
N VAL A 95 -34.72 8.74 -18.81
CA VAL A 95 -35.09 7.63 -19.67
C VAL A 95 -34.47 7.88 -21.05
N PHE A 96 -33.39 7.20 -21.35
CA PHE A 96 -32.58 7.40 -22.56
C PHE A 96 -33.04 6.49 -23.71
N GLN A 97 -32.81 6.91 -24.95
CA GLN A 97 -33.09 6.17 -26.17
C GLN A 97 -32.39 4.80 -26.23
N GLY A 98 -31.13 4.73 -25.81
CA GLY A 98 -30.32 3.51 -25.76
C GLY A 98 -30.42 2.74 -24.43
N TYR A 99 -31.46 2.91 -23.62
CA TYR A 99 -31.69 2.38 -22.27
C TYR A 99 -30.63 2.77 -21.25
N HIS A 100 -29.38 2.86 -21.67
CA HIS A 100 -28.20 3.18 -20.89
C HIS A 100 -28.17 2.43 -19.55
N LEU A 101 -28.38 1.10 -19.61
CA LEU A 101 -28.16 0.22 -18.47
C LEU A 101 -26.67 -0.11 -18.35
N ILE A 102 -26.21 -0.29 -17.12
CA ILE A 102 -24.84 -0.70 -16.84
C ILE A 102 -24.71 -2.20 -17.11
N PRO A 103 -23.91 -2.65 -18.10
CA PRO A 103 -23.93 -4.04 -18.55
C PRO A 103 -23.40 -5.04 -17.49
N THR A 104 -22.60 -4.56 -16.55
CA THR A 104 -21.99 -5.34 -15.47
C THR A 104 -22.89 -5.52 -14.26
N LEU A 105 -24.03 -4.83 -14.22
CA LEU A 105 -25.03 -4.90 -13.17
C LEU A 105 -26.28 -5.62 -13.65
N ASP A 106 -26.89 -6.43 -12.81
CA ASP A 106 -28.21 -7.00 -13.04
C ASP A 106 -29.31 -5.95 -12.97
N THR A 107 -30.54 -6.36 -13.18
CA THR A 107 -31.74 -5.49 -13.16
C THR A 107 -31.91 -4.80 -11.81
N ASN A 108 -31.78 -5.55 -10.71
CA ASN A 108 -31.90 -5.03 -9.35
C ASN A 108 -30.91 -3.89 -9.09
N HIS A 109 -29.64 -4.16 -9.33
CA HIS A 109 -28.56 -3.17 -9.10
C HIS A 109 -28.66 -1.98 -10.07
N ASN A 110 -29.07 -2.17 -11.34
CA ASN A 110 -29.31 -1.06 -12.26
C ASN A 110 -30.39 -0.10 -11.76
N ILE A 111 -31.48 -0.61 -11.19
CA ILE A 111 -32.57 0.21 -10.63
C ILE A 111 -32.07 0.98 -9.40
N GLN A 112 -31.24 0.36 -8.56
CA GLN A 112 -30.78 0.94 -7.31
C GLN A 112 -29.72 2.05 -7.45
N VAL A 113 -29.07 2.20 -8.63
CA VAL A 113 -27.98 3.16 -8.83
C VAL A 113 -28.26 4.56 -8.26
N PRO A 114 -29.42 5.23 -8.50
CA PRO A 114 -29.67 6.57 -7.96
C PRO A 114 -29.76 6.61 -6.43
N SER A 115 -30.31 5.56 -5.81
CA SER A 115 -30.51 5.51 -4.35
C SER A 115 -29.23 5.18 -3.60
N ILE A 116 -28.26 4.51 -4.24
CA ILE A 116 -26.91 4.32 -3.71
C ILE A 116 -26.29 5.69 -3.44
N TYR A 117 -26.31 6.58 -4.43
CA TYR A 117 -25.74 7.92 -4.29
C TYR A 117 -26.55 8.85 -3.38
N LYS A 118 -27.80 8.50 -3.10
CA LYS A 118 -28.64 9.18 -2.09
C LYS A 118 -28.25 8.78 -0.66
N GLY A 119 -27.60 7.63 -0.47
CA GLY A 119 -27.30 7.06 0.86
C GLY A 119 -28.54 6.45 1.52
N THR A 120 -29.47 5.89 0.73
CA THR A 120 -30.63 5.17 1.25
C THR A 120 -30.20 3.80 1.78
N ASP A 121 -30.69 3.37 2.92
CA ASP A 121 -30.35 2.09 3.53
C ASP A 121 -30.68 0.90 2.60
N PHE A 122 -29.92 -0.17 2.73
CA PHE A 122 -30.03 -1.34 1.84
C PHE A 122 -31.45 -1.93 1.83
N GLU A 123 -32.10 -2.04 2.99
CA GLU A 123 -33.45 -2.61 3.12
C GLU A 123 -34.50 -1.75 2.41
N ASP A 124 -34.40 -0.44 2.57
CA ASP A 124 -35.34 0.51 1.91
C ASP A 124 -35.14 0.50 0.39
N ARG A 125 -33.87 0.41 -0.09
CA ARG A 125 -33.57 0.29 -1.51
C ARG A 125 -34.18 -0.99 -2.09
N GLU A 126 -34.00 -2.10 -1.40
CA GLU A 126 -34.49 -3.40 -1.83
C GLU A 126 -36.04 -3.45 -1.87
N ASN A 127 -36.67 -2.91 -0.86
CA ASN A 127 -38.15 -2.81 -0.78
C ASN A 127 -38.68 -1.94 -1.93
N ARG A 128 -38.06 -0.77 -2.15
CA ARG A 128 -38.46 0.12 -3.25
C ARG A 128 -38.24 -0.50 -4.62
N THR A 129 -37.12 -1.21 -4.82
CA THR A 129 -36.85 -1.91 -6.07
C THR A 129 -37.90 -3.00 -6.34
N ASN A 130 -38.24 -3.80 -5.35
CA ASN A 130 -39.28 -4.84 -5.48
C ASN A 130 -40.66 -4.23 -5.84
N GLU A 131 -41.02 -3.12 -5.22
CA GLU A 131 -42.25 -2.37 -5.57
C GLU A 131 -42.24 -1.93 -7.05
N LEU A 132 -41.11 -1.36 -7.52
CA LEU A 132 -40.99 -0.90 -8.90
C LEU A 132 -40.99 -2.07 -9.90
N LEU A 133 -40.31 -3.17 -9.58
CA LEU A 133 -40.31 -4.38 -10.41
C LEU A 133 -41.72 -4.95 -10.56
N ASN A 134 -42.48 -5.04 -9.47
CA ASN A 134 -43.89 -5.47 -9.47
C ASN A 134 -44.74 -4.56 -10.35
N ARG A 135 -44.64 -3.24 -10.14
CA ARG A 135 -45.42 -2.26 -10.90
C ARG A 135 -45.16 -2.29 -12.40
N LEU A 136 -43.93 -2.65 -12.80
CA LEU A 136 -43.48 -2.67 -14.19
C LEU A 136 -43.52 -4.07 -14.84
N GLY A 137 -44.00 -5.09 -14.12
CA GLY A 137 -44.10 -6.46 -14.60
C GLY A 137 -42.74 -7.10 -14.88
N LEU A 138 -41.76 -6.84 -14.01
CA LEU A 138 -40.36 -7.31 -14.11
C LEU A 138 -39.95 -8.18 -12.91
N GLU A 139 -40.85 -8.67 -12.09
CA GLU A 139 -40.60 -9.42 -10.84
C GLU A 139 -39.66 -10.62 -11.07
N THR A 140 -39.94 -11.36 -12.16
CA THR A 140 -39.14 -12.57 -12.52
C THR A 140 -37.80 -12.25 -13.18
N LYS A 141 -37.47 -10.97 -13.41
CA LYS A 141 -36.31 -10.48 -14.13
C LYS A 141 -35.30 -9.76 -13.23
N LYS A 142 -35.44 -9.85 -11.91
CA LYS A 142 -34.64 -9.16 -10.91
C LYS A 142 -33.14 -9.39 -11.08
N ASP A 143 -32.74 -10.65 -11.27
CA ASP A 143 -31.31 -11.06 -11.35
C ASP A 143 -30.78 -11.14 -12.80
N TYR A 144 -31.56 -10.70 -13.80
CA TYR A 144 -31.17 -10.71 -15.19
C TYR A 144 -30.27 -9.55 -15.55
N TYR A 145 -29.24 -9.82 -16.34
CA TYR A 145 -28.37 -8.79 -16.90
C TYR A 145 -28.99 -8.15 -18.13
N PRO A 146 -28.59 -6.90 -18.51
CA PRO A 146 -29.18 -6.19 -19.64
C PRO A 146 -29.22 -6.99 -20.95
N ASN A 147 -28.17 -7.77 -21.25
CA ASN A 147 -28.09 -8.63 -22.45
C ASN A 147 -29.07 -9.82 -22.44
N GLN A 148 -29.73 -10.10 -21.34
CA GLN A 148 -30.73 -11.17 -21.18
C GLN A 148 -32.16 -10.64 -21.26
N LEU A 149 -32.34 -9.31 -21.42
CA LEU A 149 -33.62 -8.62 -21.44
C LEU A 149 -33.96 -8.18 -22.88
N SER A 150 -35.23 -8.24 -23.24
CA SER A 150 -35.74 -7.62 -24.48
C SER A 150 -35.63 -6.10 -24.41
N GLY A 151 -35.62 -5.39 -25.55
CA GLY A 151 -35.59 -3.93 -25.61
C GLY A 151 -36.66 -3.25 -24.76
N GLY A 152 -37.91 -3.73 -24.84
CA GLY A 152 -39.00 -3.24 -24.01
C GLY A 152 -38.84 -3.49 -22.52
N GLN A 153 -38.19 -4.62 -22.13
CA GLN A 153 -37.84 -4.89 -20.73
C GLN A 153 -36.70 -3.97 -20.26
N GLN A 154 -35.66 -3.78 -21.08
CA GLN A 154 -34.60 -2.83 -20.76
C GLN A 154 -35.11 -1.40 -20.57
N GLN A 155 -36.06 -0.96 -21.42
CA GLN A 155 -36.70 0.35 -21.27
C GLN A 155 -37.48 0.47 -19.99
N ARG A 156 -38.24 -0.58 -19.60
CA ARG A 156 -38.93 -0.60 -18.31
C ARG A 156 -37.98 -0.58 -17.11
N VAL A 157 -36.84 -1.23 -17.20
CA VAL A 157 -35.76 -1.11 -16.18
C VAL A 157 -35.21 0.32 -16.10
N SER A 158 -35.01 0.97 -17.25
CA SER A 158 -34.57 2.38 -17.30
C SER A 158 -35.61 3.31 -16.64
N ILE A 159 -36.91 3.07 -16.88
CA ILE A 159 -38.00 3.81 -16.21
C ILE A 159 -38.02 3.51 -14.70
N ALA A 160 -37.87 2.25 -14.30
CA ALA A 160 -37.80 1.89 -12.87
C ALA A 160 -36.63 2.65 -12.19
N ARG A 161 -35.47 2.70 -12.82
CA ARG A 161 -34.32 3.47 -12.33
C ARG A 161 -34.64 4.96 -12.20
N ALA A 162 -35.34 5.54 -13.18
CA ALA A 162 -35.77 6.95 -13.15
C ALA A 162 -36.72 7.25 -11.98
N LEU A 163 -37.53 6.27 -11.56
CA LEU A 163 -38.48 6.39 -10.46
C LEU A 163 -37.91 6.06 -9.08
N MET A 164 -36.70 5.56 -9.00
CA MET A 164 -36.14 5.01 -7.76
C MET A 164 -36.12 6.04 -6.62
N ASN A 165 -35.69 7.28 -6.90
CA ASN A 165 -35.67 8.37 -5.93
C ASN A 165 -36.91 9.28 -5.98
N GLY A 166 -37.99 8.83 -6.63
CA GLY A 166 -39.23 9.57 -6.76
C GLY A 166 -39.53 10.05 -8.19
N GLY A 167 -38.49 10.46 -8.95
CA GLY A 167 -38.65 10.89 -10.36
C GLY A 167 -39.66 11.99 -10.58
N TYR A 168 -39.60 13.08 -9.81
CA TYR A 168 -40.60 14.18 -9.90
C TYR A 168 -40.67 14.79 -11.31
N ILE A 169 -39.51 14.86 -12.01
CA ILE A 169 -39.39 15.29 -13.41
C ILE A 169 -38.76 14.13 -14.18
N ILE A 170 -39.51 13.59 -15.15
CA ILE A 170 -39.02 12.53 -16.03
C ILE A 170 -38.62 13.12 -17.36
N LEU A 171 -37.36 13.02 -17.68
CA LEU A 171 -36.79 13.40 -18.97
C LEU A 171 -36.67 12.14 -19.84
N ALA A 172 -37.49 12.03 -20.87
CA ALA A 172 -37.54 10.87 -21.76
C ALA A 172 -37.04 11.27 -23.16
N ASP A 173 -35.84 10.80 -23.52
CA ASP A 173 -35.19 11.03 -24.83
C ASP A 173 -35.49 9.85 -25.75
N GLU A 174 -36.33 10.10 -26.76
CA GLU A 174 -36.80 9.11 -27.74
C GLU A 174 -37.16 7.72 -27.12
N PRO A 175 -38.02 7.66 -26.10
CA PRO A 175 -38.17 6.46 -25.28
C PRO A 175 -38.77 5.25 -26.05
N THR A 176 -39.24 5.46 -27.26
CA THR A 176 -39.83 4.43 -28.14
C THR A 176 -38.98 4.15 -29.39
N GLY A 177 -37.93 4.94 -29.64
CA GLY A 177 -37.18 4.92 -30.89
C GLY A 177 -36.41 3.62 -31.18
N ALA A 178 -36.08 2.87 -30.14
CA ALA A 178 -35.38 1.58 -30.28
C ALA A 178 -36.28 0.36 -30.00
N LEU A 179 -37.64 0.53 -29.97
CA LEU A 179 -38.60 -0.50 -29.60
C LEU A 179 -39.46 -0.92 -30.79
N ASP A 180 -39.94 -2.15 -30.74
CA ASP A 180 -41.04 -2.58 -31.59
C ASP A 180 -42.33 -1.82 -31.25
N SER A 181 -43.28 -1.76 -32.20
CA SER A 181 -44.52 -0.99 -32.06
C SER A 181 -45.32 -1.35 -30.83
N LYS A 182 -45.36 -2.63 -30.42
CA LYS A 182 -46.12 -3.08 -29.25
C LYS A 182 -45.48 -2.58 -27.96
N SER A 183 -44.17 -2.76 -27.83
CA SER A 183 -43.37 -2.29 -26.67
C SER A 183 -43.39 -0.77 -26.58
N GLY A 184 -43.39 -0.06 -27.72
CA GLY A 184 -43.51 1.40 -27.77
C GLY A 184 -44.82 1.90 -27.21
N ILE A 185 -45.94 1.27 -27.58
CA ILE A 185 -47.28 1.59 -27.05
C ILE A 185 -47.33 1.38 -25.53
N GLU A 186 -46.76 0.26 -25.04
CA GLU A 186 -46.72 -0.03 -23.59
C GLU A 186 -45.94 1.01 -22.80
N VAL A 187 -44.78 1.46 -23.33
CA VAL A 187 -43.98 2.50 -22.71
C VAL A 187 -44.68 3.86 -22.69
N MET A 188 -45.35 4.25 -23.80
CA MET A 188 -46.12 5.50 -23.84
C MET A 188 -47.34 5.46 -22.91
N LYS A 189 -47.98 4.31 -22.78
CA LYS A 189 -49.07 4.12 -21.80
C LYS A 189 -48.55 4.33 -20.38
N LEU A 190 -47.39 3.76 -20.03
CA LEU A 190 -46.79 3.92 -18.72
C LEU A 190 -46.41 5.40 -18.45
N LEU A 191 -45.82 6.12 -19.40
CA LEU A 191 -45.54 7.55 -19.23
C LEU A 191 -46.80 8.38 -19.00
N LYS A 192 -47.91 8.08 -19.70
CA LYS A 192 -49.20 8.72 -19.44
C LYS A 192 -49.72 8.43 -18.05
N GLU A 193 -49.63 7.20 -17.58
CA GLU A 193 -50.04 6.82 -16.22
C GLU A 193 -49.24 7.59 -15.18
N LEU A 194 -47.91 7.79 -15.39
CA LEU A 194 -47.07 8.59 -14.52
C LEU A 194 -47.48 10.07 -14.51
N ALA A 195 -47.81 10.64 -15.67
CA ALA A 195 -48.34 12.01 -15.76
C ALA A 195 -49.65 12.17 -14.97
N THR A 196 -50.57 11.17 -15.02
CA THR A 196 -51.84 11.21 -14.26
C THR A 196 -51.65 11.17 -12.75
N ILE A 197 -50.50 10.63 -12.26
CA ILE A 197 -50.17 10.57 -10.83
C ILE A 197 -49.51 11.87 -10.35
N GLY A 198 -49.14 12.78 -11.30
CA GLY A 198 -48.59 14.09 -10.99
C GLY A 198 -47.13 14.27 -11.32
N HIS A 199 -46.46 13.28 -11.95
CA HIS A 199 -45.10 13.48 -12.46
C HIS A 199 -45.08 14.49 -13.60
N THR A 200 -44.08 15.39 -13.61
CA THR A 200 -43.79 16.27 -14.74
C THR A 200 -43.01 15.48 -15.79
N ILE A 201 -43.52 15.40 -17.02
CA ILE A 201 -42.87 14.62 -18.08
C ILE A 201 -42.43 15.53 -19.21
N ILE A 202 -41.15 15.46 -19.57
CA ILE A 202 -40.57 16.14 -20.71
C ILE A 202 -40.12 15.07 -21.69
N LEU A 203 -40.88 14.91 -22.76
CA LEU A 203 -40.64 13.93 -23.80
C LEU A 203 -39.94 14.58 -24.97
N ILE A 204 -38.83 14.02 -25.43
CA ILE A 204 -38.16 14.45 -26.64
C ILE A 204 -38.34 13.37 -27.69
N THR A 205 -38.81 13.81 -28.88
CA THR A 205 -39.04 12.88 -29.98
C THR A 205 -38.99 13.63 -31.34
N HIS A 206 -38.69 12.90 -32.39
CA HIS A 206 -38.88 13.38 -33.74
C HIS A 206 -40.18 12.87 -34.37
N ASP A 207 -40.89 11.96 -33.66
CA ASP A 207 -42.14 11.36 -34.09
C ASP A 207 -43.35 12.20 -33.61
N LEU A 208 -44.11 12.76 -34.59
CA LEU A 208 -45.27 13.60 -34.33
C LEU A 208 -46.43 12.82 -33.72
N GLU A 209 -46.54 11.52 -34.01
CA GLU A 209 -47.61 10.68 -33.44
C GLU A 209 -47.35 10.46 -31.96
N VAL A 210 -46.11 10.20 -31.57
CA VAL A 210 -45.68 10.09 -30.17
C VAL A 210 -45.88 11.44 -29.46
N ALA A 211 -45.48 12.54 -30.07
CA ALA A 211 -45.63 13.87 -29.48
C ALA A 211 -47.07 14.30 -29.29
N SER A 212 -47.96 13.90 -30.21
CA SER A 212 -49.41 14.20 -30.11
C SER A 212 -50.09 13.60 -28.86
N GLN A 213 -49.40 12.72 -28.16
CA GLN A 213 -49.85 12.10 -26.91
C GLN A 213 -49.60 12.94 -25.65
N ALA A 214 -48.81 14.05 -25.79
CA ALA A 214 -48.54 14.99 -24.70
C ALA A 214 -49.59 16.11 -24.63
N GLN A 215 -49.66 16.79 -23.49
CA GLN A 215 -50.58 17.93 -23.26
C GLN A 215 -50.18 19.18 -24.03
N ARG A 216 -48.86 19.35 -24.24
CA ARG A 216 -48.28 20.51 -24.89
C ARG A 216 -47.13 20.06 -25.81
N VAL A 217 -47.08 20.69 -26.96
CA VAL A 217 -46.05 20.38 -27.95
C VAL A 217 -45.24 21.64 -28.21
N VAL A 218 -43.92 21.55 -27.99
CA VAL A 218 -42.95 22.60 -28.24
C VAL A 218 -42.09 22.18 -29.45
N ARG A 219 -42.11 22.93 -30.53
CA ARG A 219 -41.34 22.65 -31.75
C ARG A 219 -40.09 23.48 -31.77
N ILE A 220 -38.94 22.78 -31.93
CA ILE A 220 -37.62 23.40 -32.03
C ILE A 220 -37.04 23.19 -33.44
N SER A 221 -36.52 24.27 -34.09
CA SER A 221 -35.76 24.21 -35.32
C SER A 221 -34.59 25.18 -35.24
N ASP A 222 -33.42 24.72 -35.70
CA ASP A 222 -32.19 25.52 -35.77
C ASP A 222 -31.86 26.24 -34.45
N GLY A 223 -32.08 25.57 -33.31
CA GLY A 223 -31.79 26.11 -31.97
C GLY A 223 -32.79 27.17 -31.48
N LEU A 224 -33.94 27.36 -32.13
CA LEU A 224 -35.01 28.28 -31.73
C LEU A 224 -36.32 27.53 -31.49
N ILE A 225 -37.15 28.00 -30.55
CA ILE A 225 -38.54 27.55 -30.40
C ILE A 225 -39.37 28.28 -31.47
N ILE A 226 -39.94 27.50 -32.39
CA ILE A 226 -40.73 28.03 -33.51
C ILE A 226 -42.24 27.90 -33.24
N GLU A 227 -42.64 27.00 -32.37
CA GLU A 227 -44.05 26.79 -32.02
C GLU A 227 -44.16 26.25 -30.57
N ASP A 228 -45.14 26.73 -29.85
CA ASP A 228 -45.45 26.28 -28.50
C ASP A 228 -46.98 26.27 -28.38
N SER A 229 -47.57 25.08 -28.44
CA SER A 229 -49.03 24.94 -28.55
C SER A 229 -49.57 23.87 -27.58
N LYS A 230 -50.71 24.18 -26.97
CA LYS A 230 -51.48 23.17 -26.17
C LYS A 230 -52.22 22.24 -27.11
N ASN A 231 -52.18 20.94 -26.80
CA ASN A 231 -52.84 19.91 -27.55
C ASN A 231 -54.34 19.88 -27.18
N SER A 232 -55.17 20.44 -28.06
CA SER A 232 -56.63 20.52 -27.84
C SER A 232 -57.36 19.16 -27.78
N THR A 233 -56.74 18.09 -28.24
CA THR A 233 -57.28 16.73 -28.20
C THR A 233 -56.92 15.96 -26.93
N TYR A 234 -56.07 16.51 -26.09
CA TYR A 234 -55.69 15.88 -24.81
C TYR A 234 -56.82 16.07 -23.81
N LYS A 235 -57.40 14.96 -23.35
CA LYS A 235 -58.38 15.00 -22.24
C LYS A 235 -57.67 15.33 -20.95
N GLU A 236 -57.96 16.46 -20.34
CA GLU A 236 -57.45 16.82 -19.02
C GLU A 236 -57.84 15.70 -18.03
N ILE A 237 -56.88 15.02 -17.52
CA ILE A 237 -57.02 14.10 -16.44
C ILE A 237 -56.73 14.92 -15.17
N ASN A 238 -57.72 15.05 -14.28
CA ASN A 238 -57.54 15.73 -13.00
C ASN A 238 -56.34 15.10 -12.26
N SER A 239 -55.16 15.64 -12.46
CA SER A 239 -53.97 15.26 -11.70
C SER A 239 -54.12 15.77 -10.28
N LYS A 240 -54.10 14.89 -9.30
CA LYS A 240 -53.86 15.32 -7.91
C LYS A 240 -52.40 15.81 -7.90
N ASN A 241 -52.18 17.11 -7.74
CA ASN A 241 -50.87 17.71 -7.57
C ASN A 241 -50.24 17.19 -6.26
N SER A 242 -49.66 15.97 -6.32
CA SER A 242 -49.07 15.30 -5.15
C SER A 242 -47.68 15.88 -4.79
N PHE A 243 -47.14 16.76 -5.61
CA PHE A 243 -45.75 17.26 -5.49
C PHE A 243 -45.65 18.79 -5.33
N GLU A 244 -46.74 19.46 -5.01
CA GLU A 244 -46.73 20.89 -4.66
C GLU A 244 -45.91 21.10 -3.37
N ASN A 245 -44.91 22.01 -3.42
CA ASN A 245 -44.12 22.51 -2.28
C ASN A 245 -42.91 21.71 -1.79
N ILE A 246 -42.24 20.91 -2.63
CA ILE A 246 -40.95 20.33 -2.23
C ILE A 246 -39.82 21.35 -2.51
N ASP A 247 -39.23 21.89 -1.44
CA ASP A 247 -38.06 22.77 -1.57
C ASP A 247 -36.75 21.95 -1.75
N PHE A 248 -36.52 21.47 -2.98
CA PHE A 248 -35.29 20.72 -3.33
C PHE A 248 -34.01 21.49 -3.02
N ILE A 249 -34.02 22.81 -3.23
CA ILE A 249 -32.81 23.64 -3.05
C ILE A 249 -32.57 23.95 -1.57
N GLY A 250 -33.63 24.14 -0.79
CA GLY A 250 -33.51 24.30 0.67
C GLY A 250 -32.95 23.04 1.33
N GLN A 251 -33.42 21.87 0.88
CA GLN A 251 -32.95 20.57 1.37
C GLN A 251 -31.51 20.27 0.88
N MET A 252 -31.04 20.82 -0.22
CA MET A 252 -29.71 20.60 -0.77
C MET A 252 -28.59 20.92 0.24
N LYS A 253 -28.71 22.02 0.99
CA LYS A 253 -27.71 22.41 2.01
C LYS A 253 -27.63 21.39 3.16
N ILE A 254 -28.71 20.68 3.44
CA ILE A 254 -28.79 19.63 4.46
C ILE A 254 -28.29 18.31 3.87
N GLY A 255 -28.73 17.94 2.66
CA GLY A 255 -28.40 16.68 2.00
C GLY A 255 -26.96 16.55 1.53
N ILE A 256 -26.26 17.65 1.21
CA ILE A 256 -24.81 17.63 0.88
C ILE A 256 -23.97 17.30 2.12
N LYS A 257 -24.48 17.56 3.33
CA LYS A 257 -23.79 17.27 4.60
C LYS A 257 -24.10 15.87 5.19
N GLN A 258 -25.13 15.18 4.70
CA GLN A 258 -25.39 13.81 5.09
C GLN A 258 -24.41 12.88 4.33
N ASP A 259 -23.24 12.66 4.93
CA ASP A 259 -22.37 11.56 4.51
C ASP A 259 -23.09 10.25 4.89
N SER A 260 -23.39 9.44 3.87
CA SER A 260 -23.63 8.01 4.06
C SER A 260 -22.53 7.42 4.93
N SER A 261 -22.81 6.39 5.71
CA SER A 261 -21.77 5.80 6.57
C SER A 261 -20.59 5.40 5.67
N ILE A 262 -19.43 5.94 5.93
CA ILE A 262 -18.19 5.70 5.16
C ILE A 262 -17.95 4.19 4.99
N ILE A 263 -18.41 3.39 5.95
CA ILE A 263 -18.26 1.92 5.97
C ILE A 263 -19.14 1.25 4.91
N GLU A 264 -20.37 1.71 4.68
CA GLU A 264 -21.27 1.14 3.66
C GLU A 264 -20.81 1.48 2.26
N ASP A 265 -20.38 2.73 2.03
CA ASP A 265 -19.78 3.16 0.76
C ASP A 265 -18.53 2.35 0.40
N ILE A 266 -17.68 2.04 1.39
CA ILE A 266 -16.49 1.21 1.20
C ILE A 266 -16.87 -0.24 0.91
N SER A 267 -17.86 -0.80 1.61
CA SER A 267 -18.33 -2.18 1.40
C SER A 267 -18.88 -2.39 -0.01
N GLU A 268 -19.66 -1.45 -0.50
CA GLU A 268 -20.25 -1.50 -1.83
C GLU A 268 -19.21 -1.27 -2.94
N ALA A 269 -18.30 -0.31 -2.73
CA ALA A 269 -17.16 -0.09 -3.60
C ALA A 269 -16.25 -1.33 -3.67
N PHE A 270 -16.04 -2.01 -2.53
CA PHE A 270 -15.28 -3.27 -2.46
C PHE A 270 -15.96 -4.38 -3.26
N SER A 271 -17.27 -4.59 -3.09
CA SER A 271 -18.03 -5.62 -3.83
C SER A 271 -17.95 -5.40 -5.34
N THR A 272 -18.13 -4.14 -5.76
CA THR A 272 -18.06 -3.74 -7.18
C THR A 272 -16.63 -3.91 -7.74
N ALA A 273 -15.62 -3.50 -6.98
CA ALA A 273 -14.22 -3.66 -7.34
C ALA A 273 -13.84 -5.14 -7.47
N TRP A 274 -14.27 -5.98 -6.54
CA TRP A 274 -14.02 -7.42 -6.57
C TRP A 274 -14.59 -8.07 -7.83
N LYS A 275 -15.86 -7.78 -8.18
CA LYS A 275 -16.49 -8.28 -9.42
C LYS A 275 -15.71 -7.85 -10.67
N THR A 276 -15.27 -6.59 -10.71
CA THR A 276 -14.52 -6.02 -11.85
C THR A 276 -13.16 -6.70 -12.04
N LEU A 277 -12.46 -7.02 -10.96
CA LEU A 277 -11.16 -7.71 -11.00
C LEU A 277 -11.25 -9.11 -11.62
N TRP A 278 -12.36 -9.83 -11.37
CA TRP A 278 -12.58 -11.17 -11.92
C TRP A 278 -12.95 -11.16 -13.41
N VAL A 279 -13.60 -10.13 -13.89
CA VAL A 279 -13.96 -9.99 -15.32
C VAL A 279 -12.71 -9.84 -16.19
N ASN A 280 -11.70 -9.10 -15.73
CA ASN A 280 -10.48 -8.77 -16.48
C ASN A 280 -9.23 -9.47 -15.91
N ARG A 281 -9.34 -10.77 -15.56
CA ARG A 281 -8.34 -11.56 -14.82
C ARG A 281 -6.91 -11.50 -15.36
N PHE A 282 -6.71 -11.52 -16.68
CA PHE A 282 -5.36 -11.45 -17.26
C PHE A 282 -4.67 -10.12 -17.03
N ARG A 283 -5.42 -9.02 -17.17
CA ARG A 283 -4.91 -7.67 -16.94
C ARG A 283 -4.59 -7.47 -15.45
N THR A 284 -5.50 -7.90 -14.59
CA THR A 284 -5.32 -7.87 -13.15
C THR A 284 -4.09 -8.66 -12.72
N LEU A 285 -3.88 -9.86 -13.27
CA LEU A 285 -2.70 -10.69 -13.00
C LEU A 285 -1.39 -9.98 -13.37
N LEU A 286 -1.33 -9.34 -14.53
CA LEU A 286 -0.14 -8.60 -14.98
C LEU A 286 0.20 -7.42 -14.07
N THR A 287 -0.83 -6.72 -13.56
CA THR A 287 -0.64 -5.61 -12.61
C THR A 287 -0.17 -6.11 -11.27
N LEU A 288 -0.81 -7.19 -10.78
CA LEU A 288 -0.44 -7.81 -9.53
C LEU A 288 1.00 -8.32 -9.54
N LEU A 289 1.48 -8.83 -10.69
CA LEU A 289 2.83 -9.35 -10.85
C LEU A 289 3.90 -8.30 -10.50
N GLY A 290 3.74 -7.06 -10.93
CA GLY A 290 4.67 -5.98 -10.58
C GLY A 290 4.72 -5.69 -9.07
N ILE A 291 3.56 -5.68 -8.41
CA ILE A 291 3.48 -5.48 -6.96
C ILE A 291 4.05 -6.69 -6.21
N ILE A 292 3.67 -7.91 -6.63
CA ILE A 292 4.14 -9.16 -6.04
C ILE A 292 5.67 -9.24 -6.07
N ILE A 293 6.28 -8.98 -7.23
CA ILE A 293 7.73 -8.97 -7.38
C ILE A 293 8.36 -7.89 -6.48
N GLY A 294 7.82 -6.68 -6.48
CA GLY A 294 8.33 -5.58 -5.66
C GLY A 294 8.31 -5.91 -4.17
N VAL A 295 7.17 -6.34 -3.65
CA VAL A 295 7.00 -6.70 -2.24
C VAL A 295 7.87 -7.89 -1.85
N SER A 296 7.86 -8.97 -2.65
CA SER A 296 8.63 -10.17 -2.36
C SER A 296 10.14 -9.90 -2.39
N ALA A 297 10.62 -9.12 -3.35
CA ALA A 297 12.04 -8.76 -3.43
C ALA A 297 12.49 -7.96 -2.19
N VAL A 298 11.69 -6.97 -1.75
CA VAL A 298 12.02 -6.19 -0.54
C VAL A 298 12.12 -7.10 0.69
N ILE A 299 11.13 -7.98 0.91
CA ILE A 299 11.11 -8.85 2.09
C ILE A 299 12.28 -9.82 2.08
N VAL A 300 12.54 -10.48 0.95
CA VAL A 300 13.63 -11.47 0.83
C VAL A 300 15.00 -10.81 0.99
N LEU A 301 15.25 -9.70 0.28
CA LEU A 301 16.54 -9.01 0.35
C LEU A 301 16.81 -8.43 1.74
N MET A 302 15.80 -7.84 2.39
CA MET A 302 15.94 -7.39 3.79
C MET A 302 16.17 -8.57 4.74
N GLY A 303 15.51 -9.70 4.52
CA GLY A 303 15.68 -10.91 5.33
C GLY A 303 17.09 -11.49 5.25
N VAL A 304 17.67 -11.56 4.04
CA VAL A 304 19.07 -11.97 3.83
C VAL A 304 20.04 -10.97 4.45
N GLY A 305 19.81 -9.67 4.27
CA GLY A 305 20.64 -8.62 4.85
C GLY A 305 20.69 -8.67 6.39
N LEU A 306 19.54 -8.91 7.03
CA LEU A 306 19.47 -9.08 8.49
C LEU A 306 20.23 -10.34 8.96
N ALA A 307 20.06 -11.47 8.28
CA ALA A 307 20.77 -12.71 8.61
C ALA A 307 22.29 -12.53 8.49
N THR A 308 22.77 -11.92 7.41
CA THR A 308 24.19 -11.63 7.20
C THR A 308 24.74 -10.70 8.29
N SER A 309 23.98 -9.68 8.68
CA SER A 309 24.36 -8.76 9.76
C SER A 309 24.44 -9.47 11.11
N GLU A 310 23.45 -10.29 11.45
CA GLU A 310 23.45 -11.06 12.71
C GLU A 310 24.62 -12.05 12.77
N LYS A 311 24.89 -12.74 11.67
CA LYS A 311 26.03 -13.66 11.58
C LYS A 311 27.37 -12.93 11.78
N ALA A 312 27.55 -11.78 11.12
CA ALA A 312 28.77 -10.98 11.29
C ALA A 312 28.94 -10.51 12.74
N LEU A 313 27.86 -10.09 13.41
CA LEU A 313 27.91 -9.69 14.81
C LEU A 313 28.25 -10.87 15.74
N LYS A 314 27.61 -12.02 15.55
CA LYS A 314 27.93 -13.23 16.32
C LYS A 314 29.39 -13.66 16.16
N GLN A 315 29.93 -13.64 14.94
CA GLN A 315 31.34 -13.92 14.71
C GLN A 315 32.26 -12.95 15.47
N MET A 316 31.89 -11.67 15.56
CA MET A 316 32.67 -10.69 16.30
C MET A 316 32.56 -10.86 17.83
N GLU A 317 31.43 -11.33 18.35
CA GLU A 317 31.25 -11.62 19.79
C GLU A 317 32.20 -12.74 20.26
N VAL A 318 32.42 -13.76 19.43
CA VAL A 318 33.33 -14.87 19.74
C VAL A 318 34.78 -14.41 19.86
N PHE A 319 35.21 -13.40 19.09
CA PHE A 319 36.54 -12.85 19.16
C PHE A 319 36.74 -11.82 20.30
N GLY A 320 36.01 -11.96 21.41
CA GLY A 320 36.17 -11.20 22.65
C GLY A 320 35.29 -9.95 22.77
N GLY A 321 34.18 -9.91 22.02
CA GLY A 321 33.15 -8.91 22.22
C GLY A 321 33.43 -7.54 21.61
N VAL A 322 32.44 -6.67 21.76
CA VAL A 322 32.40 -5.32 21.20
C VAL A 322 33.41 -4.39 21.85
N ASN A 323 33.80 -4.64 23.09
CA ASN A 323 34.61 -3.73 23.90
C ASN A 323 36.12 -4.03 23.90
N ARG A 324 36.54 -5.07 23.16
CA ARG A 324 37.95 -5.48 23.19
C ARG A 324 38.83 -4.66 22.26
N VAL A 325 39.96 -4.16 22.79
CA VAL A 325 41.06 -3.54 22.06
C VAL A 325 42.34 -4.33 22.31
N SER A 326 43.06 -4.64 21.26
CA SER A 326 44.27 -5.47 21.34
C SER A 326 45.51 -4.70 20.89
N ILE A 327 46.57 -4.75 21.65
CA ILE A 327 47.86 -4.12 21.36
C ILE A 327 48.85 -5.22 21.02
N TRP A 328 49.47 -5.13 19.84
CA TRP A 328 50.44 -6.09 19.33
C TRP A 328 51.71 -5.38 18.94
N PRO A 329 52.89 -6.01 19.03
CA PRO A 329 54.12 -5.50 18.41
C PRO A 329 53.99 -5.39 16.88
N LYS A 330 54.64 -4.41 16.27
CA LYS A 330 54.74 -4.36 14.82
C LYS A 330 55.62 -5.49 14.31
N HIS A 331 55.21 -6.08 13.20
CA HIS A 331 55.98 -7.04 12.42
C HIS A 331 56.76 -6.30 11.33
N ASP A 332 58.04 -6.62 11.16
CA ASP A 332 58.78 -6.27 9.97
C ASP A 332 58.66 -7.40 8.94
N ASP A 333 58.63 -7.08 7.63
CA ASP A 333 58.34 -8.01 6.52
C ASP A 333 59.25 -9.25 6.42
N ILE A 334 60.20 -9.42 7.34
CA ILE A 334 61.21 -10.48 7.30
C ILE A 334 61.38 -11.24 8.64
N THR A 335 60.28 -11.54 9.37
CA THR A 335 60.31 -12.57 10.44
C THR A 335 60.75 -12.17 11.86
N LYS A 336 60.77 -10.90 12.25
CA LYS A 336 61.06 -10.54 13.64
C LYS A 336 60.10 -9.49 14.18
N TYR A 337 59.54 -9.72 15.38
CA TYR A 337 58.86 -8.67 16.11
C TYR A 337 59.85 -7.51 16.39
N MET A 338 59.44 -6.28 16.07
CA MET A 338 60.30 -5.10 16.26
C MET A 338 60.33 -4.63 17.72
N GLY A 339 59.43 -5.12 18.57
CA GLY A 339 59.39 -4.77 19.98
C GLY A 339 58.73 -5.85 20.84
N THR A 340 58.82 -5.73 22.15
CA THR A 340 58.17 -6.53 23.13
C THR A 340 57.28 -5.66 24.00
N LEU A 341 56.13 -6.15 24.41
CA LEU A 341 55.25 -5.49 25.35
C LEU A 341 55.54 -6.02 26.76
N ASN A 342 55.73 -5.13 27.70
CA ASN A 342 56.17 -5.49 29.04
C ASN A 342 55.23 -4.98 30.14
N SER A 343 55.46 -5.35 31.40
CA SER A 343 54.62 -4.98 32.53
C SER A 343 54.46 -3.45 32.71
N LYS A 344 55.45 -2.64 32.32
CA LYS A 344 55.31 -1.16 32.38
C LYS A 344 54.27 -0.65 31.40
N ASP A 345 54.14 -1.26 30.24
CA ASP A 345 53.11 -0.90 29.25
C ASP A 345 51.74 -1.17 29.80
N ILE A 346 51.55 -2.29 30.54
CA ILE A 346 50.30 -2.65 31.18
C ILE A 346 49.93 -1.60 32.26
N GLU A 347 50.89 -1.26 33.15
CA GLU A 347 50.68 -0.27 34.20
C GLU A 347 50.29 1.11 33.64
N ILE A 348 50.88 1.51 32.53
CA ILE A 348 50.60 2.79 31.88
C ILE A 348 49.18 2.79 31.24
N ILE A 349 48.78 1.70 30.61
CA ILE A 349 47.49 1.58 29.96
C ILE A 349 46.38 1.47 31.01
N GLU A 350 46.59 0.75 32.11
CA GLU A 350 45.63 0.59 33.20
C GLU A 350 45.21 1.91 33.83
N GLN A 351 46.07 2.94 33.78
CA GLN A 351 45.82 4.27 34.32
C GLN A 351 45.01 5.17 33.39
N LEU A 352 44.71 4.71 32.18
CA LEU A 352 43.91 5.50 31.22
C LEU A 352 42.41 5.38 31.52
N ASP A 353 41.72 6.49 31.27
CA ASP A 353 40.24 6.51 31.34
C ASP A 353 39.64 5.51 30.32
N ASN A 354 38.43 4.96 30.65
CA ASN A 354 37.70 4.03 29.83
C ASN A 354 38.28 2.59 29.71
N ILE A 355 39.35 2.25 30.47
CA ILE A 355 39.85 0.88 30.57
C ILE A 355 39.18 0.20 31.76
N GLU A 356 38.41 -0.88 31.54
CA GLU A 356 37.80 -1.66 32.60
C GLU A 356 38.68 -2.83 33.05
N LEU A 357 39.24 -3.56 32.07
CA LEU A 357 40.10 -4.73 32.32
C LEU A 357 41.29 -4.71 31.37
N ILE A 358 42.39 -5.28 31.84
CA ILE A 358 43.61 -5.46 31.06
C ILE A 358 44.23 -6.82 31.37
N THR A 359 44.72 -7.51 30.34
CA THR A 359 45.47 -8.77 30.50
C THR A 359 46.63 -8.87 29.52
N PRO A 360 47.80 -9.29 29.95
CA PRO A 360 48.85 -9.77 29.07
C PRO A 360 48.43 -11.07 28.39
N THR A 361 48.88 -11.30 27.18
CA THR A 361 48.73 -12.58 26.51
C THR A 361 50.04 -13.00 25.87
N GLN A 362 50.35 -14.29 25.93
CA GLN A 362 51.47 -14.94 25.29
C GLN A 362 51.00 -16.26 24.72
N GLY A 363 51.45 -16.63 23.53
CA GLY A 363 51.05 -17.87 22.89
C GLY A 363 52.23 -18.70 22.39
N THR A 364 52.06 -20.03 22.36
CA THR A 364 53.01 -20.96 21.75
C THR A 364 52.35 -22.25 21.34
N ASP A 365 52.77 -22.86 20.25
CA ASP A 365 52.31 -24.16 19.80
C ASP A 365 53.22 -25.26 20.32
N VAL A 366 52.68 -26.14 21.14
CA VAL A 366 53.47 -27.25 21.70
C VAL A 366 52.65 -28.53 21.80
N ALA A 367 53.35 -29.65 22.01
CA ALA A 367 52.70 -30.94 22.23
C ALA A 367 52.23 -31.09 23.71
N VAL A 368 50.94 -31.41 23.88
CA VAL A 368 50.33 -31.74 25.16
C VAL A 368 50.12 -33.25 25.24
N LYS A 369 50.48 -33.84 26.35
CA LYS A 369 50.44 -35.31 26.56
C LYS A 369 49.63 -35.69 27.80
N TYR A 370 48.84 -36.78 27.69
CA TYR A 370 48.24 -37.44 28.80
C TYR A 370 48.34 -38.96 28.60
N GLY A 371 48.99 -39.65 29.51
CA GLY A 371 49.29 -41.08 29.36
C GLY A 371 50.07 -41.36 28.06
N ASN A 372 49.48 -42.16 27.19
CA ASN A 372 50.08 -42.49 25.88
C ASN A 372 49.58 -41.61 24.73
N GLN A 373 48.65 -40.69 24.98
CA GLN A 373 48.14 -39.79 23.97
C GLN A 373 48.93 -38.50 23.92
N SER A 374 49.09 -37.96 22.70
CA SER A 374 49.80 -36.68 22.45
C SER A 374 49.09 -35.93 21.35
N ILE A 375 48.88 -34.63 21.56
CA ILE A 375 48.24 -33.73 20.59
C ILE A 375 48.97 -32.39 20.56
N GLY A 376 49.11 -31.79 19.38
CA GLY A 376 49.54 -30.39 19.26
C GLY A 376 48.42 -29.49 19.76
N ALA A 377 48.75 -28.50 20.57
CA ALA A 377 47.79 -27.54 21.10
C ALA A 377 48.43 -26.14 21.12
N PHE A 378 47.61 -25.13 20.89
CA PHE A 378 48.00 -23.75 21.16
C PHE A 378 47.86 -23.49 22.67
N ILE A 379 48.98 -23.12 23.29
CA ILE A 379 48.98 -22.75 24.71
C ILE A 379 48.84 -21.24 24.80
N LEU A 380 47.72 -20.80 25.35
CA LEU A 380 47.50 -19.39 25.60
C LEU A 380 47.70 -19.07 27.07
N MET A 381 48.57 -18.15 27.37
CA MET A 381 48.91 -17.68 28.70
C MET A 381 48.26 -16.33 28.93
N THR A 382 47.45 -16.19 30.00
CA THR A 382 46.71 -14.98 30.34
C THR A 382 46.52 -14.91 31.86
N ASN A 383 46.06 -13.79 32.40
CA ASN A 383 45.70 -13.69 33.82
C ASN A 383 44.23 -14.09 34.06
N GLU A 384 43.77 -14.01 35.32
CA GLU A 384 42.40 -14.34 35.72
C GLU A 384 41.32 -13.53 35.00
N LEU A 385 41.66 -12.35 34.49
CA LEU A 385 40.73 -11.47 33.74
C LEU A 385 40.50 -11.96 32.31
N GLY A 386 41.35 -12.88 31.83
CA GLY A 386 41.26 -13.44 30.48
C GLY A 386 39.87 -14.09 30.22
N LEU A 387 39.31 -14.78 31.19
CA LEU A 387 37.97 -15.38 31.08
C LEU A 387 36.90 -14.35 30.62
N LYS A 388 36.92 -13.16 31.23
CA LYS A 388 35.97 -12.09 30.93
C LYS A 388 36.31 -11.35 29.64
N ILE A 389 37.59 -11.06 29.41
CA ILE A 389 38.08 -10.32 28.23
C ILE A 389 37.84 -11.10 26.93
N PHE A 390 38.03 -12.43 26.96
CA PHE A 390 37.78 -13.31 25.82
C PHE A 390 36.35 -13.84 25.74
N ASN A 391 35.50 -13.49 26.72
CA ASN A 391 34.11 -13.95 26.80
C ASN A 391 33.98 -15.49 26.79
N TRP A 392 34.88 -16.17 27.49
CA TRP A 392 34.84 -17.62 27.63
C TRP A 392 33.86 -18.07 28.72
N GLU A 393 33.30 -19.24 28.51
CA GLU A 393 32.44 -19.91 29.50
C GLU A 393 33.08 -21.22 29.96
N ILE A 394 32.98 -21.54 31.23
CA ILE A 394 33.45 -22.79 31.81
C ILE A 394 32.32 -23.82 31.74
N GLU A 395 32.55 -24.97 31.09
CA GLU A 395 31.60 -26.07 31.02
C GLU A 395 31.67 -26.92 32.30
N ASN A 396 32.91 -27.22 32.76
CA ASN A 396 33.14 -27.98 33.98
C ASN A 396 34.35 -27.42 34.74
N GLY A 397 34.33 -27.51 36.09
CA GLY A 397 35.43 -27.02 36.93
C GLY A 397 35.42 -25.52 37.16
N GLU A 398 36.58 -24.92 37.25
CA GLU A 398 36.77 -23.48 37.51
C GLU A 398 37.94 -22.90 36.69
N PHE A 399 37.96 -21.57 36.53
CA PHE A 399 39.11 -20.87 35.97
C PHE A 399 40.09 -20.57 37.09
N PHE A 400 41.37 -20.37 36.74
CA PHE A 400 42.39 -20.00 37.71
C PHE A 400 42.14 -18.58 38.25
N THR A 401 42.58 -18.38 39.48
CA THR A 401 42.42 -17.16 40.25
C THR A 401 43.74 -16.38 40.30
N LYS A 402 43.68 -15.14 40.77
CA LYS A 402 44.87 -14.33 41.01
C LYS A 402 45.79 -14.99 42.04
N GLU A 403 45.26 -15.70 43.03
CA GLU A 403 46.03 -16.46 44.05
C GLU A 403 46.79 -17.61 43.42
N ASP A 404 46.25 -18.32 42.44
CA ASP A 404 46.93 -19.37 41.68
C ASP A 404 48.15 -18.79 40.90
N GLU A 405 48.01 -17.59 40.36
CA GLU A 405 49.08 -16.90 39.64
C GLU A 405 50.19 -16.40 40.60
N GLU A 406 49.81 -15.77 41.71
CA GLU A 406 50.75 -15.30 42.76
C GLU A 406 51.49 -16.45 43.41
N ASN A 407 50.87 -17.61 43.61
CA ASN A 407 51.48 -18.81 44.17
C ASN A 407 52.22 -19.66 43.16
N LEU A 408 52.26 -19.25 41.89
CA LEU A 408 52.87 -19.96 40.77
C LEU A 408 52.30 -21.39 40.61
N GLU A 409 51.02 -21.60 40.86
CA GLU A 409 50.37 -22.88 40.73
C GLU A 409 50.33 -23.34 39.25
N ARG A 410 50.76 -24.59 39.01
CA ARG A 410 50.78 -25.21 37.69
C ARG A 410 49.38 -25.78 37.37
N VAL A 411 48.47 -24.91 37.07
CA VAL A 411 47.09 -25.24 36.70
C VAL A 411 46.83 -24.96 35.22
N ALA A 412 45.86 -25.69 34.65
CA ALA A 412 45.52 -25.56 33.23
C ALA A 412 43.99 -25.66 33.04
N VAL A 413 43.45 -24.90 32.11
CA VAL A 413 42.09 -24.98 31.60
C VAL A 413 42.11 -25.48 30.17
N LEU A 414 41.33 -26.52 29.86
CA LEU A 414 41.35 -27.17 28.54
C LEU A 414 40.23 -26.64 27.64
N GLY A 415 40.56 -26.39 26.37
CA GLY A 415 39.56 -26.27 25.30
C GLY A 415 38.93 -27.62 24.97
N LYS A 416 37.74 -27.59 24.45
CA LYS A 416 36.88 -28.75 24.16
C LYS A 416 37.59 -29.84 23.35
N VAL A 417 38.24 -29.44 22.25
CA VAL A 417 38.91 -30.37 21.36
C VAL A 417 40.08 -31.11 22.07
N ILE A 418 40.84 -30.41 22.91
CA ILE A 418 41.95 -31.00 23.69
C ILE A 418 41.40 -31.99 24.72
N LYS A 419 40.35 -31.62 25.45
CA LYS A 419 39.67 -32.49 26.42
C LYS A 419 39.18 -33.75 25.73
N ASP A 420 38.44 -33.67 24.64
CA ASP A 420 37.85 -34.80 23.95
C ASP A 420 38.89 -35.75 23.35
N LYS A 421 40.01 -35.22 22.81
CA LYS A 421 41.08 -36.02 22.23
C LYS A 421 42.00 -36.68 23.26
N LEU A 422 42.28 -36.04 24.41
CA LEU A 422 43.20 -36.59 25.45
C LEU A 422 42.49 -37.46 26.46
N PHE A 423 41.22 -37.18 26.80
CA PHE A 423 40.51 -37.84 27.88
C PHE A 423 39.27 -38.65 27.40
N GLU A 424 38.91 -38.54 26.13
CA GLU A 424 37.72 -39.19 25.57
C GLU A 424 36.46 -38.95 26.43
N ASN A 425 35.98 -39.97 27.10
CA ASN A 425 34.81 -39.90 27.97
C ASN A 425 35.17 -39.78 29.47
N GLU A 426 36.46 -39.65 29.82
CA GLU A 426 36.88 -39.46 31.19
C GLU A 426 36.85 -38.00 31.62
N SER A 427 36.63 -37.72 32.92
CA SER A 427 36.79 -36.37 33.47
C SER A 427 38.25 -35.97 33.46
N SER A 428 38.56 -34.80 32.96
CA SER A 428 39.92 -34.24 32.96
C SER A 428 40.28 -33.55 34.29
N ILE A 429 39.24 -33.09 35.03
CA ILE A 429 39.43 -32.30 36.26
C ILE A 429 40.23 -33.03 37.31
N GLY A 430 41.27 -32.36 37.86
CA GLY A 430 42.15 -32.88 38.88
C GLY A 430 43.29 -33.77 38.34
N LYS A 431 43.30 -34.14 37.05
CA LYS A 431 44.33 -34.92 36.41
C LYS A 431 45.50 -34.04 35.96
N TYR A 432 46.67 -34.63 35.72
CA TYR A 432 47.85 -33.92 35.27
C TYR A 432 48.15 -34.19 33.78
N ILE A 433 48.32 -33.15 33.04
CA ILE A 433 48.79 -33.15 31.64
C ILE A 433 50.25 -32.72 31.61
N LEU A 434 50.98 -33.18 30.63
CA LEU A 434 52.39 -32.76 30.39
C LEU A 434 52.42 -31.79 29.19
N ILE A 435 52.87 -30.57 29.45
CA ILE A 435 53.16 -29.56 28.45
C ILE A 435 54.70 -29.37 28.42
N GLU A 436 55.38 -29.69 27.30
CA GLU A 436 56.85 -29.70 27.23
C GLU A 436 57.51 -30.50 28.38
N ASN A 437 56.87 -31.62 28.80
CA ASN A 437 57.27 -32.47 29.92
C ASN A 437 57.11 -31.81 31.33
N ILE A 438 56.47 -30.67 31.44
CA ILE A 438 56.13 -30.00 32.70
C ILE A 438 54.72 -30.41 33.09
N PRO A 439 54.49 -30.90 34.32
CA PRO A 439 53.13 -31.29 34.73
C PRO A 439 52.27 -30.08 35.12
N PHE A 440 51.05 -30.01 34.54
CA PHE A 440 50.00 -29.04 34.90
C PHE A 440 48.76 -29.78 35.34
N ARG A 441 48.13 -29.34 36.42
CA ARG A 441 46.89 -29.90 36.94
C ARG A 441 45.69 -29.25 36.22
N VAL A 442 44.84 -30.05 35.62
CA VAL A 442 43.62 -29.56 34.97
C VAL A 442 42.62 -29.16 36.03
N ILE A 443 42.13 -27.92 35.99
CA ILE A 443 41.16 -27.37 36.93
C ILE A 443 39.82 -27.00 36.25
N GLY A 444 39.80 -26.80 34.94
CA GLY A 444 38.61 -26.40 34.20
C GLY A 444 38.60 -26.89 32.77
N GLU A 445 37.42 -26.91 32.21
CA GLU A 445 37.12 -27.21 30.81
C GLU A 445 36.28 -26.06 30.25
N LEU A 446 36.68 -25.47 29.10
CA LEU A 446 35.95 -24.42 28.37
C LEU A 446 34.80 -25.04 27.60
N SER A 447 33.70 -24.30 27.48
CA SER A 447 32.61 -24.64 26.58
C SER A 447 33.04 -24.58 25.12
N ASP A 448 32.28 -25.29 24.25
CA ASP A 448 32.56 -25.41 22.84
C ASP A 448 32.46 -24.04 22.16
N MET A 449 33.58 -23.49 21.71
CA MET A 449 33.67 -22.21 20.99
C MET A 449 33.49 -22.38 19.49
N SER A 450 33.66 -23.60 18.95
CA SER A 450 33.52 -23.89 17.52
C SER A 450 32.11 -23.69 16.99
N VAL A 451 31.11 -23.79 17.89
CA VAL A 451 29.70 -23.49 17.57
C VAL A 451 29.52 -22.05 17.10
N TYR A 452 30.38 -21.15 17.55
CA TYR A 452 30.30 -19.73 17.26
C TYR A 452 31.30 -19.27 16.21
N SER A 453 32.54 -19.79 16.21
CA SER A 453 33.60 -19.38 15.27
C SER A 453 33.50 -20.09 13.92
N GLY A 454 32.92 -21.29 13.90
CA GLY A 454 32.88 -22.14 12.71
C GLY A 454 34.22 -22.80 12.38
N ASP A 455 35.27 -22.55 13.17
CA ASP A 455 36.60 -23.14 13.04
C ASP A 455 36.88 -24.03 14.26
N LYS A 456 37.16 -25.31 14.01
CA LYS A 456 37.47 -26.29 15.07
C LYS A 456 38.84 -26.07 15.72
N ASP A 457 39.69 -25.29 15.08
CA ASP A 457 41.05 -25.03 15.58
C ASP A 457 41.05 -24.09 16.80
N ASP A 458 39.99 -23.23 16.95
CA ASP A 458 39.86 -22.34 18.11
C ASP A 458 39.68 -23.08 19.44
N ASP A 459 39.13 -24.30 19.43
CA ASP A 459 38.97 -25.15 20.61
C ASP A 459 40.20 -26.04 20.88
N GLN A 460 41.21 -26.02 20.01
CA GLN A 460 42.45 -26.81 20.16
C GLN A 460 43.48 -26.06 20.99
N MET A 461 43.05 -25.51 22.15
CA MET A 461 43.92 -24.71 23.02
C MET A 461 43.93 -25.21 24.45
N VAL A 462 45.00 -24.83 25.19
CA VAL A 462 45.12 -24.94 26.65
C VAL A 462 45.44 -23.57 27.20
N VAL A 463 44.71 -23.15 28.23
CA VAL A 463 44.92 -21.84 28.86
C VAL A 463 45.66 -22.03 30.19
N LEU A 464 46.71 -21.24 30.36
CA LEU A 464 47.56 -21.27 31.57
C LEU A 464 47.63 -19.89 32.24
N PRO A 465 47.90 -19.78 33.53
CA PRO A 465 48.23 -18.53 34.18
C PRO A 465 49.49 -17.92 33.53
N PHE A 466 49.44 -16.60 33.23
CA PHE A 466 50.45 -15.90 32.43
C PHE A 466 51.85 -16.08 33.02
N THR A 467 52.06 -15.74 34.30
CA THR A 467 53.35 -15.75 34.94
C THR A 467 53.97 -17.16 34.94
N VAL A 468 53.13 -18.18 35.20
CA VAL A 468 53.60 -19.59 35.26
C VAL A 468 53.95 -20.10 33.86
N GLY A 469 53.02 -19.90 32.88
CA GLY A 469 53.21 -20.38 31.52
C GLY A 469 54.40 -19.71 30.84
N ALA A 470 54.48 -18.39 30.88
CA ALA A 470 55.48 -17.59 30.23
C ALA A 470 56.90 -17.87 30.78
N THR A 471 57.04 -17.99 32.12
CA THR A 471 58.32 -18.31 32.73
C THR A 471 58.77 -19.76 32.53
N GLN A 472 57.84 -20.71 32.64
CA GLN A 472 58.18 -22.15 32.60
C GLN A 472 58.39 -22.64 31.14
N LEU A 473 57.61 -22.14 30.17
CA LEU A 473 57.67 -22.61 28.79
C LEU A 473 58.59 -21.71 27.89
N LEU A 474 58.56 -20.39 28.12
CA LEU A 474 59.21 -19.44 27.23
C LEU A 474 60.37 -18.68 27.87
N ASN A 475 60.55 -18.80 29.20
CA ASN A 475 61.58 -18.11 29.98
C ASN A 475 61.60 -16.59 29.77
N THR A 476 60.39 -15.97 29.61
CA THR A 476 60.21 -14.52 29.45
C THR A 476 58.96 -14.08 30.22
N LEU A 477 58.88 -12.82 30.59
CA LEU A 477 57.68 -12.15 31.09
C LEU A 477 57.17 -11.09 30.11
N ASP A 478 57.77 -11.03 28.93
CA ASP A 478 57.24 -10.17 27.88
C ASP A 478 55.95 -10.75 27.31
N SER A 479 55.06 -9.87 26.94
CA SER A 479 53.78 -10.23 26.33
C SER A 479 53.84 -10.17 24.82
N GLU A 480 53.25 -11.13 24.13
CA GLU A 480 53.03 -11.10 22.70
C GLU A 480 51.94 -10.08 22.35
N ALA A 481 50.93 -9.96 23.20
CA ALA A 481 49.93 -8.91 23.08
C ALA A 481 49.39 -8.49 24.45
N ILE A 482 48.85 -7.28 24.51
CA ILE A 482 48.04 -6.80 25.64
C ILE A 482 46.60 -6.67 25.16
N GLN A 483 45.69 -7.31 25.89
CA GLN A 483 44.28 -7.22 25.62
C GLN A 483 43.63 -6.31 26.63
N THR A 484 42.79 -5.37 26.19
CA THR A 484 42.06 -4.47 27.05
C THR A 484 40.55 -4.59 26.78
N TYR A 485 39.77 -4.33 27.78
CA TYR A 485 38.31 -4.26 27.70
C TYR A 485 37.86 -2.87 28.11
N LEU A 486 37.11 -2.19 27.22
CA LEU A 486 36.67 -0.82 27.42
C LEU A 486 35.33 -0.79 28.18
N GLN A 487 35.14 0.23 29.04
CA GLN A 487 33.86 0.50 29.70
C GLN A 487 32.79 0.95 28.68
N ASP A 488 33.14 1.89 27.82
CA ASP A 488 32.28 2.42 26.77
C ASP A 488 32.95 2.33 25.40
N TYR A 489 32.37 1.49 24.53
CA TYR A 489 32.87 1.31 23.17
C TYR A 489 32.57 2.51 22.24
N ASN A 490 31.66 3.42 22.61
CA ASN A 490 31.31 4.57 21.77
C ASN A 490 32.45 5.59 21.68
N ILE A 491 33.31 5.65 22.70
CA ILE A 491 34.50 6.51 22.75
C ILE A 491 35.80 5.71 22.49
N ALA A 492 35.69 4.53 21.89
CA ALA A 492 36.84 3.66 21.65
C ALA A 492 37.91 4.30 20.76
N GLU A 493 37.52 5.14 19.80
CA GLU A 493 38.48 5.81 18.89
C GLU A 493 39.33 6.82 19.64
N GLU A 494 38.75 7.63 20.51
CA GLU A 494 39.44 8.56 21.41
C GLU A 494 40.33 7.80 22.40
N THR A 495 39.84 6.71 22.97
CA THR A 495 40.59 5.86 23.90
C THR A 495 41.83 5.27 23.19
N VAL A 496 41.70 4.75 21.98
CA VAL A 496 42.80 4.19 21.18
C VAL A 496 43.82 5.26 20.81
N GLU A 497 43.40 6.48 20.49
CA GLU A 497 44.29 7.60 20.24
C GLU A 497 45.10 7.94 21.49
N ASN A 498 44.43 8.03 22.64
CA ASN A 498 45.09 8.26 23.94
C ASN A 498 46.06 7.15 24.31
N MET A 499 45.68 5.87 24.13
CA MET A 499 46.60 4.71 24.30
C MET A 499 47.82 4.83 23.40
N THR A 500 47.60 5.15 22.12
CA THR A 500 48.66 5.29 21.14
C THR A 500 49.66 6.39 21.52
N ASN A 501 49.15 7.55 21.89
CA ASN A 501 49.99 8.70 22.27
C ASN A 501 50.77 8.42 23.57
N THR A 502 50.11 7.80 24.54
CA THR A 502 50.70 7.48 25.84
C THR A 502 51.82 6.44 25.70
N LEU A 503 51.57 5.37 24.93
CA LEU A 503 52.59 4.34 24.66
C LEU A 503 53.77 4.89 23.86
N LYS A 504 53.54 5.71 22.80
CA LYS A 504 54.59 6.35 22.03
C LYS A 504 55.47 7.24 22.88
N ASN A 505 54.86 8.04 23.76
CA ASN A 505 55.58 8.93 24.65
C ASN A 505 56.41 8.15 25.71
N SER A 506 55.91 7.03 26.19
CA SER A 506 56.61 6.20 27.18
C SER A 506 57.75 5.37 26.59
N ARG A 507 57.58 4.88 25.36
CA ARG A 507 58.52 3.95 24.71
C ARG A 507 59.53 4.66 23.83
N ASP A 508 59.28 5.91 23.47
CA ASP A 508 60.03 6.69 22.48
C ASP A 508 60.20 5.98 21.10
N THR A 509 59.26 5.02 20.82
CA THR A 509 59.27 4.17 19.63
C THR A 509 57.84 3.97 19.14
N ASP A 510 57.69 3.70 17.83
CA ASP A 510 56.41 3.34 17.19
C ASP A 510 56.45 1.87 16.74
N ASP A 511 56.75 0.97 17.69
CA ASP A 511 56.97 -0.46 17.47
C ASP A 511 55.79 -1.35 17.82
N PHE A 512 54.61 -0.78 17.95
CA PHE A 512 53.35 -1.47 18.28
C PHE A 512 52.23 -1.07 17.33
N ARG A 513 51.16 -1.89 17.29
CA ARG A 513 49.91 -1.65 16.55
C ARG A 513 48.73 -1.93 17.47
N ILE A 514 47.75 -1.04 17.46
CA ILE A 514 46.51 -1.22 18.22
C ILE A 514 45.39 -1.63 17.26
N TYR A 515 44.75 -2.76 17.55
CA TYR A 515 43.58 -3.26 16.82
C TYR A 515 42.33 -2.86 17.59
N ASN A 516 41.54 -1.98 16.99
CA ASN A 516 40.32 -1.45 17.55
C ASN A 516 39.11 -2.24 17.02
N ASN A 517 38.65 -3.28 17.74
CA ASN A 517 37.48 -4.05 17.38
C ASN A 517 36.20 -3.21 17.42
N PRO A 518 35.91 -2.34 18.42
CA PRO A 518 34.81 -1.43 18.41
C PRO A 518 34.64 -0.63 17.12
N SER A 519 35.67 0.01 16.63
CA SER A 519 35.64 0.79 15.38
C SER A 519 35.35 -0.09 14.15
N ARG A 520 35.87 -1.32 14.11
CA ARG A 520 35.54 -2.28 13.03
C ARG A 520 34.08 -2.69 13.04
N ILE A 521 33.51 -2.92 14.23
CA ILE A 521 32.09 -3.23 14.40
C ILE A 521 31.22 -2.04 13.98
N GLN A 522 31.63 -0.82 14.34
CA GLN A 522 30.92 0.39 13.94
C GLN A 522 30.95 0.60 12.42
N ALA A 523 32.10 0.38 11.78
CA ALA A 523 32.22 0.39 10.31
C ALA A 523 31.35 -0.69 9.66
N GLN A 524 31.28 -1.90 10.25
CA GLN A 524 30.42 -2.97 9.74
C GLN A 524 28.93 -2.64 9.90
N LYS A 525 28.53 -2.05 11.04
CA LYS A 525 27.14 -1.57 11.23
C LYS A 525 26.77 -0.51 10.20
N GLN A 526 27.70 0.42 9.92
CA GLN A 526 27.48 1.46 8.90
C GLN A 526 27.33 0.83 7.50
N ALA A 527 28.22 -0.10 7.13
CA ALA A 527 28.12 -0.81 5.85
C ALA A 527 26.79 -1.56 5.71
N ASN A 528 26.29 -2.19 6.80
CA ASN A 528 25.00 -2.87 6.81
C ASN A 528 23.82 -1.89 6.67
N GLN A 529 23.92 -0.69 7.25
CA GLN A 529 22.92 0.37 7.06
C GLN A 529 22.89 0.85 5.62
N ASP A 530 24.06 1.12 5.02
CA ASP A 530 24.18 1.54 3.62
C ASP A 530 23.63 0.47 2.68
N GLN A 531 23.92 -0.80 2.93
CA GLN A 531 23.34 -1.92 2.20
C GLN A 531 21.81 -1.98 2.32
N SER A 532 21.27 -1.75 3.52
CA SER A 532 19.81 -1.70 3.76
C SER A 532 19.14 -0.57 2.98
N ILE A 533 19.79 0.60 2.90
CA ILE A 533 19.32 1.73 2.09
C ILE A 533 19.32 1.37 0.61
N MET A 534 20.38 0.74 0.09
CA MET A 534 20.45 0.29 -1.30
C MET A 534 19.32 -0.70 -1.63
N ILE A 535 19.06 -1.67 -0.77
CA ILE A 535 17.95 -2.63 -0.90
C ILE A 535 16.61 -1.92 -0.93
N ALA A 536 16.41 -0.95 -0.03
CA ALA A 536 15.17 -0.15 0.03
C ALA A 536 14.96 0.67 -1.26
N LEU A 537 16.02 1.22 -1.84
CA LEU A 537 15.97 1.94 -3.12
C LEU A 537 15.60 1.02 -4.29
N ILE A 538 16.21 -0.17 -4.38
CA ILE A 538 15.89 -1.16 -5.43
C ILE A 538 14.42 -1.60 -5.30
N GLY A 539 13.97 -1.91 -4.09
CA GLY A 539 12.59 -2.24 -3.80
C GLY A 539 11.62 -1.09 -4.13
N GLY A 540 12.02 0.15 -3.81
CA GLY A 540 11.28 1.37 -4.14
C GLY A 540 11.09 1.54 -5.64
N ILE A 541 12.15 1.35 -6.44
CA ILE A 541 12.08 1.39 -7.91
C ILE A 541 11.10 0.33 -8.43
N SER A 542 11.18 -0.90 -7.92
CA SER A 542 10.28 -1.99 -8.31
C SER A 542 8.82 -1.66 -8.01
N LEU A 543 8.53 -1.05 -6.85
CA LEU A 543 7.18 -0.61 -6.48
C LEU A 543 6.69 0.54 -7.37
N VAL A 544 7.56 1.48 -7.75
CA VAL A 544 7.21 2.56 -8.69
C VAL A 544 6.83 1.98 -10.06
N VAL A 545 7.59 1.03 -10.57
CA VAL A 545 7.26 0.34 -11.85
C VAL A 545 5.91 -0.39 -11.74
N GLY A 546 5.67 -1.11 -10.64
CA GLY A 546 4.37 -1.71 -10.34
C GLY A 546 3.24 -0.68 -10.26
N GLY A 547 3.49 0.48 -9.63
CA GLY A 547 2.56 1.60 -9.53
C GLY A 547 2.21 2.22 -10.89
N ILE A 548 3.18 2.40 -11.77
CA ILE A 548 2.95 2.84 -13.15
C ILE A 548 2.07 1.82 -13.90
N GLY A 549 2.29 0.52 -13.65
CA GLY A 549 1.42 -0.55 -14.16
C GLY A 549 -0.04 -0.38 -13.71
N ILE A 550 -0.27 -0.13 -12.40
CA ILE A 550 -1.61 0.17 -11.87
C ILE A 550 -2.21 1.39 -12.57
N MET A 551 -1.46 2.48 -12.65
CA MET A 551 -1.92 3.72 -13.27
C MET A 551 -2.37 3.50 -14.71
N ASN A 552 -1.56 2.81 -15.52
CA ASN A 552 -1.86 2.55 -16.93
C ASN A 552 -3.13 1.70 -17.11
N ILE A 553 -3.28 0.66 -16.27
CA ILE A 553 -4.46 -0.21 -16.33
C ILE A 553 -5.71 0.52 -15.86
N MET A 554 -5.61 1.33 -14.81
CA MET A 554 -6.73 2.13 -14.33
C MET A 554 -7.14 3.20 -15.35
N LEU A 555 -6.18 3.85 -16.05
CA LEU A 555 -6.48 4.80 -17.14
C LEU A 555 -7.23 4.10 -18.30
N MET A 556 -6.82 2.89 -18.63
CA MET A 556 -7.50 2.10 -19.65
C MET A 556 -8.91 1.68 -19.19
N ALA A 557 -9.04 1.23 -17.93
CA ALA A 557 -10.33 0.90 -17.34
C ALA A 557 -11.31 2.08 -17.34
N VAL A 558 -10.82 3.29 -17.03
CA VAL A 558 -11.60 4.53 -17.11
C VAL A 558 -12.09 4.74 -18.54
N LYS A 559 -11.22 4.57 -19.54
CA LYS A 559 -11.59 4.74 -20.96
C LYS A 559 -12.61 3.70 -21.42
N GLU A 560 -12.44 2.43 -21.05
CA GLU A 560 -13.39 1.36 -21.40
C GLU A 560 -14.75 1.54 -20.70
N ARG A 561 -14.77 2.12 -19.50
CA ARG A 561 -15.98 2.33 -18.70
C ARG A 561 -16.52 3.76 -18.78
N THR A 562 -16.09 4.56 -19.74
CA THR A 562 -16.51 5.96 -19.90
C THR A 562 -18.04 6.09 -19.90
N LYS A 563 -18.75 5.26 -20.67
CA LYS A 563 -20.22 5.24 -20.74
C LYS A 563 -20.88 4.89 -19.41
N GLU A 564 -20.32 3.92 -18.68
CA GLU A 564 -20.80 3.55 -17.35
C GLU A 564 -20.65 4.70 -16.35
N ILE A 565 -19.50 5.41 -16.39
CA ILE A 565 -19.26 6.60 -15.56
C ILE A 565 -20.28 7.69 -15.90
N GLY A 566 -20.54 7.92 -17.20
CA GLY A 566 -21.55 8.87 -17.68
C GLY A 566 -22.94 8.55 -17.14
N ILE A 567 -23.37 7.29 -17.16
CA ILE A 567 -24.66 6.85 -16.61
C ILE A 567 -24.74 7.13 -15.11
N ARG A 568 -23.70 6.81 -14.33
CA ARG A 568 -23.66 7.09 -12.90
C ARG A 568 -23.73 8.57 -12.60
N MET A 569 -22.99 9.40 -13.33
CA MET A 569 -23.04 10.86 -13.17
C MET A 569 -24.42 11.42 -13.57
N ALA A 570 -25.03 10.91 -14.63
CA ALA A 570 -26.38 11.31 -15.05
C ALA A 570 -27.43 10.96 -14.01
N THR A 571 -27.28 9.84 -13.30
CA THR A 571 -28.19 9.44 -12.23
C THR A 571 -27.89 10.08 -10.88
N GLY A 572 -26.94 11.04 -10.83
CA GLY A 572 -26.69 11.90 -9.68
C GLY A 572 -25.47 11.55 -8.83
N ALA A 573 -24.53 10.72 -9.33
CA ALA A 573 -23.23 10.53 -8.69
C ALA A 573 -22.44 11.85 -8.69
N ARG A 574 -21.84 12.19 -7.54
CA ARG A 574 -20.92 13.32 -7.40
C ARG A 574 -19.56 12.96 -7.96
N GLN A 575 -18.74 13.99 -8.24
CA GLN A 575 -17.34 13.75 -8.62
C GLN A 575 -16.57 12.98 -7.55
N SER A 576 -16.84 13.26 -6.27
CA SER A 576 -16.25 12.56 -5.12
C SER A 576 -16.59 11.06 -5.10
N ASP A 577 -17.81 10.67 -5.47
CA ASP A 577 -18.27 9.29 -5.43
C ASP A 577 -17.55 8.44 -6.49
N ILE A 578 -17.44 8.97 -7.71
CA ILE A 578 -16.67 8.35 -8.80
C ILE A 578 -15.18 8.22 -8.41
N LYS A 579 -14.60 9.30 -7.85
CA LYS A 579 -13.21 9.29 -7.40
C LYS A 579 -12.96 8.26 -6.29
N ARG A 580 -13.83 8.20 -5.28
CA ARG A 580 -13.76 7.22 -4.19
C ARG A 580 -13.82 5.79 -4.73
N GLN A 581 -14.75 5.51 -5.65
CA GLN A 581 -14.89 4.18 -6.25
C GLN A 581 -13.60 3.72 -6.93
N PHE A 582 -13.05 4.51 -7.86
CA PHE A 582 -11.80 4.13 -8.56
C PHE A 582 -10.60 4.03 -7.64
N LEU A 583 -10.53 4.89 -6.60
CA LEU A 583 -9.47 4.83 -5.60
C LEU A 583 -9.55 3.54 -4.76
N THR A 584 -10.75 3.13 -4.36
CA THR A 584 -10.97 1.86 -3.66
C THR A 584 -10.58 0.66 -4.53
N GLU A 585 -10.87 0.69 -5.85
CA GLU A 585 -10.42 -0.34 -6.79
C GLU A 585 -8.88 -0.43 -6.82
N ALA A 586 -8.16 0.70 -6.89
CA ALA A 586 -6.71 0.71 -6.88
C ALA A 586 -6.10 0.22 -5.57
N ILE A 587 -6.66 0.62 -4.42
CA ILE A 587 -6.24 0.15 -3.10
C ILE A 587 -6.46 -1.36 -2.97
N LEU A 588 -7.59 -1.87 -3.42
CA LEU A 588 -7.91 -3.31 -3.37
C LEU A 588 -6.93 -4.15 -4.19
N VAL A 589 -6.60 -3.70 -5.41
CA VAL A 589 -5.58 -4.36 -6.25
C VAL A 589 -4.24 -4.41 -5.52
N SER A 590 -3.82 -3.28 -4.94
CA SER A 590 -2.54 -3.19 -4.21
C SER A 590 -2.53 -4.02 -2.94
N PHE A 591 -3.64 -4.10 -2.23
CA PHE A 591 -3.80 -4.92 -1.04
C PHE A 591 -3.68 -6.41 -1.37
N ILE A 592 -4.39 -6.88 -2.41
CA ILE A 592 -4.30 -8.27 -2.88
C ILE A 592 -2.89 -8.59 -3.37
N GLY A 593 -2.29 -7.68 -4.17
CA GLY A 593 -0.92 -7.81 -4.65
C GLY A 593 0.10 -7.85 -3.52
N GLY A 594 -0.10 -7.02 -2.49
CA GLY A 594 0.73 -7.00 -1.28
C GLY A 594 0.67 -8.32 -0.50
N ILE A 595 -0.53 -8.85 -0.25
CA ILE A 595 -0.70 -10.16 0.41
C ILE A 595 -0.05 -11.27 -0.42
N ALA A 596 -0.33 -11.32 -1.72
CA ALA A 596 0.28 -12.30 -2.62
C ALA A 596 1.81 -12.18 -2.63
N GLY A 597 2.35 -10.95 -2.62
CA GLY A 597 3.78 -10.67 -2.53
C GLY A 597 4.41 -11.19 -1.23
N VAL A 598 3.72 -11.04 -0.10
CA VAL A 598 4.17 -11.62 1.19
C VAL A 598 4.20 -13.15 1.13
N ILE A 599 3.16 -13.77 0.58
CA ILE A 599 3.11 -15.24 0.43
C ILE A 599 4.25 -15.73 -0.45
N VAL A 600 4.49 -15.06 -1.59
CA VAL A 600 5.60 -15.40 -2.50
C VAL A 600 6.96 -15.18 -1.82
N ALA A 601 7.13 -14.13 -1.03
CA ALA A 601 8.35 -13.89 -0.26
C ALA A 601 8.64 -15.01 0.74
N ILE A 602 7.61 -15.49 1.45
CA ILE A 602 7.74 -16.61 2.39
C ILE A 602 8.13 -17.89 1.64
N LEU A 603 7.51 -18.16 0.49
CA LEU A 603 7.84 -19.34 -0.34
C LEU A 603 9.30 -19.27 -0.84
N ILE A 604 9.71 -18.14 -1.42
CA ILE A 604 11.10 -17.95 -1.89
C ILE A 604 12.07 -18.06 -0.72
N GLY A 605 11.79 -17.39 0.40
CA GLY A 605 12.63 -17.45 1.59
C GLY A 605 12.78 -18.85 2.16
N SER A 606 11.71 -19.64 2.19
CA SER A 606 11.75 -21.05 2.62
C SER A 606 12.61 -21.92 1.68
N ILE A 607 12.55 -21.64 0.36
CA ILE A 607 13.41 -22.31 -0.62
C ILE A 607 14.88 -21.93 -0.39
N LEU A 608 15.20 -20.66 -0.14
CA LEU A 608 16.56 -20.20 0.14
C LEU A 608 17.14 -20.86 1.40
N ILE A 609 16.35 -20.97 2.46
CA ILE A 609 16.73 -21.66 3.70
C ILE A 609 17.03 -23.14 3.43
N TYR A 610 16.22 -23.81 2.58
CA TYR A 610 16.48 -25.19 2.17
C TYR A 610 17.84 -25.35 1.43
N PHE A 611 18.29 -24.33 0.72
CA PHE A 611 19.62 -24.29 0.06
C PHE A 611 20.73 -23.77 0.98
N ASN A 612 20.54 -23.76 2.32
CA ASN A 612 21.48 -23.25 3.31
C ASN A 612 21.85 -21.76 3.19
N ILE A 613 20.97 -20.96 2.56
CA ILE A 613 21.09 -19.50 2.58
C ILE A 613 20.33 -18.99 3.79
N GLU A 614 21.04 -18.44 4.75
CA GLU A 614 20.42 -17.90 5.97
C GLU A 614 19.53 -16.69 5.65
N LEU A 615 18.30 -16.71 6.18
CA LEU A 615 17.32 -15.64 5.99
C LEU A 615 16.47 -15.50 7.26
N ILE A 616 16.29 -14.25 7.71
CA ILE A 616 15.47 -13.93 8.89
C ILE A 616 14.21 -13.19 8.44
N PHE A 617 13.05 -13.80 8.68
CA PHE A 617 11.77 -13.15 8.42
C PHE A 617 11.48 -12.09 9.50
N SER A 618 11.64 -10.82 9.13
CA SER A 618 11.33 -9.69 10.01
C SER A 618 9.89 -9.21 9.80
N ILE A 619 9.09 -9.19 10.86
CA ILE A 619 7.73 -8.62 10.84
C ILE A 619 7.78 -7.14 10.42
N LYS A 620 8.81 -6.39 10.85
CA LYS A 620 8.99 -4.98 10.45
C LYS A 620 9.18 -4.86 8.93
N ALA A 621 10.00 -5.73 8.31
CA ALA A 621 10.22 -5.74 6.86
C ALA A 621 8.92 -6.05 6.10
N ILE A 622 8.14 -7.02 6.56
CA ILE A 622 6.83 -7.38 5.99
C ILE A 622 5.87 -6.19 6.05
N LEU A 623 5.74 -5.55 7.21
CA LEU A 623 4.85 -4.40 7.38
C LEU A 623 5.26 -3.21 6.52
N ILE A 624 6.56 -2.91 6.42
CA ILE A 624 7.07 -1.82 5.59
C ILE A 624 6.79 -2.10 4.11
N ALA A 625 7.12 -3.30 3.62
CA ALA A 625 6.90 -3.67 2.22
C ALA A 625 5.41 -3.67 1.85
N PHE A 626 4.55 -4.23 2.70
CA PHE A 626 3.11 -4.24 2.50
C PHE A 626 2.51 -2.83 2.51
N SER A 627 2.85 -2.00 3.51
CA SER A 627 2.36 -0.62 3.60
C SER A 627 2.83 0.22 2.41
N SER A 628 4.08 0.03 1.96
CA SER A 628 4.61 0.71 0.78
C SER A 628 3.85 0.34 -0.50
N ALA A 629 3.43 -0.93 -0.66
CA ALA A 629 2.62 -1.37 -1.79
C ALA A 629 1.23 -0.70 -1.78
N VAL A 630 0.57 -0.61 -0.62
CA VAL A 630 -0.74 0.05 -0.50
C VAL A 630 -0.63 1.55 -0.77
N ILE A 631 0.40 2.21 -0.24
CA ILE A 631 0.68 3.63 -0.50
C ILE A 631 0.94 3.88 -1.98
N THR A 632 1.72 3.01 -2.63
CA THR A 632 1.97 3.06 -4.08
C THR A 632 0.67 2.98 -4.87
N GLY A 633 -0.22 2.03 -4.52
CA GLY A 633 -1.54 1.93 -5.13
C GLY A 633 -2.40 3.18 -4.96
N LEU A 634 -2.36 3.79 -3.78
CA LEU A 634 -3.07 5.04 -3.49
C LEU A 634 -2.55 6.19 -4.37
N ILE A 635 -1.22 6.37 -4.44
CA ILE A 635 -0.59 7.45 -5.20
C ILE A 635 -0.86 7.32 -6.69
N PHE A 636 -0.58 6.15 -7.26
CA PHE A 636 -0.74 5.91 -8.70
C PHE A 636 -2.20 5.72 -9.12
N GLY A 637 -3.08 5.27 -8.23
CA GLY A 637 -4.52 5.20 -8.45
C GLY A 637 -5.23 6.56 -8.42
N TYR A 638 -4.64 7.57 -7.74
CA TYR A 638 -5.26 8.89 -7.62
C TYR A 638 -5.42 9.63 -8.95
N ILE A 639 -4.44 9.55 -9.83
CA ILE A 639 -4.46 10.24 -11.14
C ILE A 639 -5.61 9.72 -12.03
N PRO A 640 -5.75 8.39 -12.26
CA PRO A 640 -6.89 7.84 -13.01
C PRO A 640 -8.24 8.15 -12.36
N ALA A 641 -8.35 8.00 -11.04
CA ALA A 641 -9.56 8.29 -10.30
C ALA A 641 -10.00 9.76 -10.44
N SER A 642 -9.05 10.70 -10.38
CA SER A 642 -9.30 12.11 -10.60
C SER A 642 -9.71 12.42 -12.04
N LYS A 643 -9.14 11.73 -13.05
CA LYS A 643 -9.57 11.87 -14.45
C LYS A 643 -10.99 11.35 -14.65
N ALA A 644 -11.31 10.18 -14.09
CA ALA A 644 -12.65 9.60 -14.17
C ALA A 644 -13.71 10.52 -13.56
N SER A 645 -13.43 11.14 -12.41
CA SER A 645 -14.37 12.02 -11.72
C SER A 645 -14.63 13.35 -12.44
N LYS A 646 -13.75 13.77 -13.34
CA LYS A 646 -13.86 15.03 -14.09
C LYS A 646 -14.39 14.85 -15.50
N LEU A 647 -14.84 13.65 -15.87
CA LEU A 647 -15.48 13.43 -17.16
C LEU A 647 -16.77 14.26 -17.25
N ASP A 648 -17.02 14.81 -18.43
CA ASP A 648 -18.29 15.45 -18.73
C ASP A 648 -19.36 14.36 -18.91
N PRO A 649 -20.49 14.42 -18.18
CA PRO A 649 -21.54 13.40 -18.25
C PRO A 649 -22.09 13.23 -19.68
N VAL A 650 -22.25 14.30 -20.45
CA VAL A 650 -22.79 14.27 -21.81
C VAL A 650 -21.83 13.59 -22.77
N VAL A 651 -20.55 13.98 -22.72
CA VAL A 651 -19.49 13.37 -23.55
C VAL A 651 -19.35 11.88 -23.19
N ALA A 652 -19.39 11.56 -21.89
CA ALA A 652 -19.29 10.18 -21.42
C ALA A 652 -20.46 9.30 -21.87
N LEU A 653 -21.69 9.82 -21.90
CA LEU A 653 -22.88 9.08 -22.37
C LEU A 653 -22.84 8.81 -23.88
N ASN A 654 -22.33 9.74 -24.68
CA ASN A 654 -22.24 9.61 -26.14
C ASN A 654 -21.10 8.67 -26.59
N GLY A 655 -20.13 8.39 -25.68
CA GLY A 655 -19.03 7.45 -25.94
C GLY A 655 -17.95 7.99 -26.88
N GLU A 656 -17.81 9.33 -27.00
CA GLU A 656 -16.75 10.01 -27.75
C GLU A 656 -15.47 10.25 -26.97
#